data_8219b023ed6826e3fd973deaa10cc744
#
_entry.id   8219b023ed6826e3fd973deaa10cc744
#
_cell.length_a   1.000
_cell.length_b   1.000
_cell.length_c   1.000
_cell.angle_alpha   90.00
_cell.angle_beta   90.00
_cell.angle_gamma   90.00
#
_symmetry.space_group_name_H-M   'P 1'
#
loop_
_entity.id
_entity.type
_entity.pdbx_description
1 polymer ?
#
loop_
_entity_poly.entity_id
_entity_poly.type
_entity_poly.pdbx_seq_one_letter_code
_entity_poly.pdbx_strand_id
1 'polypeptide(L)'
;MVAGRGIAAFLVCCLVGPTLWAAPPEALTSMESDARLNDVFFLNAERGWAVGDRGVIWSTSDGGATWSRQRADIRCQLYSVFFVDEERGWAVGGWVQPYSWTSRGVVLRTNDGGRSWVRDQRTTLPALKRVVFFDRLVGWALGDSSSMYPAGVFRTRDGGQSWRTVPSGATRRLLAGDFASPRRGVVAGRDGGLHLVLDREITSTRTPDVGERSLRSVRLSSAGHGWLVGDGGLLLRTDDGGASWVTPEARPRRSADHIDFSALAISGDTCWVAGSPGAEIHRTRDGGRSWSTHPTGQTLPINSIFFFDSLRGWAVGALGLVMHTDDGGETWVEQRSGGSRLALLAFLTDTETAPVELIVQHAAEQGYLSRAEVVLRRDADGAAESAATADRFHQAIVNSGGSSGDVQWRFAATERGLSVDATTARAVIARAADGRGADELLRHLVQQLRTWRPEVVVVEDSSSPWSRLLRAAVLQAVQAAESPTSFVEQLTEDQLNVWRVKRVVGVDRGGPRGGVLATTTLAPRLGKTLVDYGAHARGLLTAEFTPAPDYYDLRLLHGNGTSGMRGDLFAGMHISPGGDLRRHLDDALVRDIASLHRLAQRRRNAVRLLDSMGDEQALAWSGQIESATRGLDADSAAQIAFLVADRLAATGRADMAADALHHLVRAHADSELAEAALIRLVQHYSSGEASWRMKRSTKFKRQIARAVEPSGEAPREPRRVQPAALGANVQVTADRKTASAAGGVEQQSKLAVELGELIKRTRPELYMNPRLRLPLSVAQRRVGFGREADNYLQQLARDSTHPIWRDCARTELWMGPRQGLPPKKVAQCFA
;
A
#
# COMPACT_ATOMS: atom_id res chain seq x y z
N MET A 1 -86.36 -28.59 -30.52
CA MET A 1 -86.36 -27.27 -29.79
C MET A 1 -85.06 -27.18 -29.02
N VAL A 2 -84.31 -26.07 -29.24
CA VAL A 2 -83.21 -25.53 -28.49
C VAL A 2 -81.90 -26.39 -28.53
N ALA A 3 -80.96 -26.24 -29.33
CA ALA A 3 -79.88 -25.31 -29.51
C ALA A 3 -78.96 -25.14 -28.27
N GLY A 4 -77.77 -25.77 -28.27
CA GLY A 4 -76.67 -25.60 -27.34
C GLY A 4 -75.35 -25.53 -28.10
N ARG A 5 -74.81 -24.30 -28.25
CA ARG A 5 -73.54 -24.03 -28.92
C ARG A 5 -72.37 -24.34 -27.99
N GLY A 6 -71.47 -25.21 -28.42
CA GLY A 6 -70.17 -25.43 -27.82
C GLY A 6 -69.15 -24.35 -28.25
N ILE A 7 -68.52 -23.73 -27.31
CA ILE A 7 -67.43 -22.76 -27.51
C ILE A 7 -66.12 -23.54 -27.32
N ALA A 8 -65.34 -23.68 -28.39
CA ALA A 8 -64.01 -24.19 -28.34
C ALA A 8 -63.07 -23.11 -27.78
N ALA A 9 -62.48 -23.39 -26.60
CA ALA A 9 -61.46 -22.54 -26.03
C ALA A 9 -60.12 -22.90 -26.64
N PHE A 10 -59.53 -22.01 -27.39
CA PHE A 10 -58.14 -22.07 -27.85
C PHE A 10 -57.22 -21.74 -26.66
N LEU A 11 -56.51 -22.69 -26.19
CA LEU A 11 -55.40 -22.51 -25.23
C LEU A 11 -54.18 -22.01 -26.02
N VAL A 12 -53.91 -20.71 -25.99
CA VAL A 12 -52.65 -20.12 -26.41
C VAL A 12 -51.67 -20.30 -25.25
N CYS A 13 -50.78 -21.27 -25.28
CA CYS A 13 -49.61 -21.37 -24.43
C CYS A 13 -48.60 -20.27 -24.79
N CYS A 14 -48.68 -19.12 -24.08
CA CYS A 14 -47.56 -18.17 -24.07
C CYS A 14 -46.39 -18.82 -23.35
N LEU A 15 -45.40 -19.27 -24.11
CA LEU A 15 -44.05 -19.53 -23.58
C LEU A 15 -43.41 -18.20 -23.13
N VAL A 16 -43.67 -17.82 -21.90
CA VAL A 16 -42.86 -16.80 -21.20
C VAL A 16 -41.62 -17.55 -20.76
N GLY A 17 -40.54 -17.40 -21.54
CA GLY A 17 -39.20 -17.79 -21.08
C GLY A 17 -38.85 -17.02 -19.80
N PRO A 18 -38.08 -17.58 -18.87
CA PRO A 18 -37.66 -16.83 -17.70
C PRO A 18 -36.84 -15.61 -18.17
N THR A 19 -37.42 -14.42 -18.06
CA THR A 19 -36.67 -13.18 -18.09
C THR A 19 -35.68 -13.30 -16.94
N LEU A 20 -34.41 -13.51 -17.25
CA LEU A 20 -33.32 -13.29 -16.34
C LEU A 20 -33.44 -11.85 -15.83
N TRP A 21 -34.06 -11.69 -14.68
CA TRP A 21 -33.98 -10.46 -13.92
C TRP A 21 -32.48 -10.26 -13.64
N ALA A 22 -31.87 -9.37 -14.41
CA ALA A 22 -30.58 -8.83 -14.00
C ALA A 22 -30.78 -8.29 -12.58
N ALA A 23 -30.07 -8.87 -11.63
CA ALA A 23 -30.06 -8.33 -10.28
C ALA A 23 -29.83 -6.81 -10.39
N PRO A 24 -30.58 -5.97 -9.65
CA PRO A 24 -30.36 -4.54 -9.68
C PRO A 24 -28.86 -4.29 -9.38
N PRO A 25 -28.20 -3.36 -10.09
CA PRO A 25 -26.82 -3.04 -9.83
C PRO A 25 -26.73 -2.74 -8.32
N GLU A 26 -25.91 -3.55 -7.60
CA GLU A 26 -25.66 -3.30 -6.18
C GLU A 26 -25.25 -1.84 -6.04
N ALA A 27 -25.92 -1.13 -5.17
CA ALA A 27 -25.60 0.26 -4.86
C ALA A 27 -24.11 0.35 -4.58
N LEU A 28 -23.39 1.15 -5.39
CA LEU A 28 -21.97 1.39 -5.24
C LEU A 28 -21.69 1.78 -3.81
N THR A 29 -20.81 1.06 -3.14
CA THR A 29 -20.34 1.55 -1.86
C THR A 29 -19.67 2.89 -2.11
N SER A 30 -19.99 3.91 -1.35
CA SER A 30 -19.43 5.25 -1.51
C SER A 30 -17.89 5.29 -1.46
N MET A 31 -17.25 4.27 -0.81
CA MET A 31 -15.79 4.08 -0.80
C MET A 31 -15.21 3.80 -2.18
N GLU A 32 -15.99 3.32 -3.12
CA GLU A 32 -15.55 3.05 -4.49
C GLU A 32 -15.78 4.27 -5.37
N SER A 33 -16.75 5.11 -5.01
CA SER A 33 -17.02 6.35 -5.74
C SER A 33 -15.92 7.37 -5.59
N ASP A 34 -15.31 7.49 -4.41
CA ASP A 34 -14.20 8.41 -4.11
C ASP A 34 -12.81 7.75 -4.26
N ALA A 35 -12.74 6.50 -4.75
CA ALA A 35 -11.48 5.83 -4.97
C ALA A 35 -10.62 6.61 -5.97
N ARG A 36 -9.36 6.87 -5.61
CA ARG A 36 -8.40 7.52 -6.49
C ARG A 36 -8.25 6.73 -7.78
N LEU A 37 -8.39 7.39 -8.93
CA LEU A 37 -8.13 6.82 -10.24
C LEU A 37 -6.66 7.02 -10.61
N ASN A 38 -6.01 5.93 -11.07
CA ASN A 38 -4.58 5.87 -11.31
C ASN A 38 -4.23 5.87 -12.80
N ASP A 39 -5.10 5.31 -13.64
CA ASP A 39 -4.88 5.27 -15.09
C ASP A 39 -6.21 5.33 -15.85
N VAL A 40 -6.17 5.86 -17.09
CA VAL A 40 -7.28 5.95 -18.02
C VAL A 40 -6.80 5.58 -19.42
N PHE A 41 -7.61 4.80 -20.13
CA PHE A 41 -7.34 4.34 -21.48
C PHE A 41 -8.60 4.40 -22.33
N PHE A 42 -8.51 4.92 -23.55
CA PHE A 42 -9.58 4.91 -24.54
C PHE A 42 -9.14 4.17 -25.80
N LEU A 43 -9.96 3.24 -26.24
CA LEU A 43 -9.73 2.48 -27.45
C LEU A 43 -10.15 3.28 -28.70
N ASN A 44 -11.21 4.06 -28.57
CA ASN A 44 -11.73 5.01 -29.53
C ASN A 44 -12.39 6.18 -28.79
N ALA A 45 -13.02 7.12 -29.51
CA ALA A 45 -13.61 8.31 -28.89
C ALA A 45 -14.78 8.02 -27.95
N GLU A 46 -15.39 6.86 -28.03
CA GLU A 46 -16.59 6.49 -27.27
C GLU A 46 -16.27 5.51 -26.13
N ARG A 47 -15.32 4.57 -26.35
CA ARG A 47 -15.09 3.44 -25.45
C ARG A 47 -13.82 3.57 -24.67
N GLY A 48 -13.94 3.64 -23.34
CA GLY A 48 -12.83 3.83 -22.45
C GLY A 48 -12.98 3.15 -21.09
N TRP A 49 -11.86 3.05 -20.38
CA TRP A 49 -11.77 2.46 -19.04
C TRP A 49 -10.87 3.30 -18.13
N ALA A 50 -11.23 3.36 -16.87
CA ALA A 50 -10.40 3.96 -15.82
C ALA A 50 -10.28 3.00 -14.65
N VAL A 51 -9.07 2.90 -14.07
CA VAL A 51 -8.78 1.99 -12.96
C VAL A 51 -8.18 2.74 -11.78
N GLY A 52 -8.37 2.19 -10.58
CA GLY A 52 -7.93 2.89 -9.39
C GLY A 52 -7.81 2.02 -8.14
N ASP A 53 -7.73 2.70 -7.01
CA ASP A 53 -7.64 2.09 -5.70
C ASP A 53 -8.87 1.23 -5.40
N ARG A 54 -8.75 0.29 -4.43
CA ARG A 54 -9.82 -0.64 -4.03
C ARG A 54 -10.32 -1.57 -5.15
N GLY A 55 -9.55 -1.70 -6.24
CA GLY A 55 -9.91 -2.55 -7.37
C GLY A 55 -11.03 -1.99 -8.24
N VAL A 56 -11.27 -0.67 -8.21
CA VAL A 56 -12.28 -0.07 -9.07
C VAL A 56 -11.87 -0.13 -10.53
N ILE A 57 -12.82 -0.51 -11.39
CA ILE A 57 -12.72 -0.42 -12.84
C ILE A 57 -14.01 0.26 -13.32
N TRP A 58 -13.87 1.43 -13.90
CA TRP A 58 -14.95 2.18 -14.54
C TRP A 58 -14.83 2.03 -16.04
N SER A 59 -15.96 1.90 -16.74
CA SER A 59 -16.00 1.86 -18.19
C SER A 59 -17.07 2.80 -18.73
N THR A 60 -16.82 3.30 -19.92
CA THR A 60 -17.76 4.10 -20.71
C THR A 60 -17.89 3.55 -22.13
N SER A 61 -19.03 3.80 -22.78
CA SER A 61 -19.30 3.52 -24.19
C SER A 61 -19.87 4.73 -24.93
N ASP A 62 -19.82 5.91 -24.32
CA ASP A 62 -20.38 7.17 -24.82
C ASP A 62 -19.42 8.36 -24.60
N GLY A 63 -18.10 8.09 -24.66
CA GLY A 63 -17.07 9.12 -24.49
C GLY A 63 -16.95 9.67 -23.07
N GLY A 64 -17.56 8.97 -22.09
CA GLY A 64 -17.55 9.37 -20.69
C GLY A 64 -18.77 10.21 -20.26
N ALA A 65 -19.80 10.37 -21.13
CA ALA A 65 -21.06 10.97 -20.71
C ALA A 65 -21.68 10.15 -19.55
N THR A 66 -21.50 8.83 -19.58
CA THR A 66 -21.82 7.93 -18.47
C THR A 66 -20.68 6.97 -18.17
N TRP A 67 -20.44 6.72 -16.86
CA TRP A 67 -19.45 5.77 -16.38
C TRP A 67 -20.13 4.68 -15.57
N SER A 68 -19.93 3.43 -15.96
CA SER A 68 -20.44 2.23 -15.29
C SER A 68 -19.31 1.44 -14.64
N ARG A 69 -19.58 0.85 -13.47
CA ARG A 69 -18.59 0.04 -12.77
C ARG A 69 -18.56 -1.38 -13.28
N GLN A 70 -17.36 -1.89 -13.56
CA GLN A 70 -17.10 -3.31 -13.85
C GLN A 70 -16.59 -4.01 -12.57
N ARG A 71 -16.99 -5.27 -12.36
CA ARG A 71 -16.60 -6.05 -11.18
C ARG A 71 -15.40 -6.93 -11.47
N ALA A 72 -14.45 -6.98 -10.56
CA ALA A 72 -13.23 -7.77 -10.68
C ALA A 72 -12.91 -8.63 -9.45
N ASP A 73 -13.79 -8.71 -8.45
CA ASP A 73 -13.66 -9.45 -7.18
C ASP A 73 -12.30 -9.28 -6.47
N ILE A 74 -11.72 -8.09 -6.57
CA ILE A 74 -10.46 -7.72 -5.93
C ILE A 74 -10.62 -6.42 -5.15
N ARG A 75 -9.78 -6.23 -4.12
CA ARG A 75 -9.75 -5.02 -3.29
C ARG A 75 -8.34 -4.43 -3.17
N CYS A 76 -7.51 -4.58 -4.18
CA CYS A 76 -6.16 -4.01 -4.22
C CYS A 76 -6.12 -2.74 -5.08
N GLN A 77 -4.98 -2.06 -5.09
CA GLN A 77 -4.75 -0.94 -6.01
C GLN A 77 -4.55 -1.48 -7.43
N LEU A 78 -5.28 -0.93 -8.41
CA LEU A 78 -5.02 -1.06 -9.83
C LEU A 78 -4.30 0.20 -10.32
N TYR A 79 -3.18 0.02 -11.01
CA TYR A 79 -2.31 1.12 -11.42
C TYR A 79 -2.33 1.39 -12.91
N SER A 80 -2.66 0.39 -13.74
CA SER A 80 -2.67 0.57 -15.20
C SER A 80 -3.69 -0.32 -15.87
N VAL A 81 -4.30 0.17 -16.95
CA VAL A 81 -5.23 -0.56 -17.82
C VAL A 81 -4.83 -0.37 -19.28
N PHE A 82 -4.98 -1.43 -20.07
CA PHE A 82 -4.66 -1.44 -21.49
C PHE A 82 -5.59 -2.36 -22.29
N PHE A 83 -6.05 -1.93 -23.46
CA PHE A 83 -6.85 -2.72 -24.38
C PHE A 83 -6.21 -2.73 -25.76
N VAL A 84 -6.21 -3.88 -26.43
CA VAL A 84 -5.75 -4.01 -27.81
C VAL A 84 -6.91 -3.99 -28.82
N ASP A 85 -8.10 -4.34 -28.37
CA ASP A 85 -9.35 -4.33 -29.14
C ASP A 85 -10.55 -4.22 -28.18
N GLU A 86 -11.78 -4.22 -28.71
CA GLU A 86 -13.00 -4.05 -27.92
C GLU A 86 -13.28 -5.18 -26.92
N GLU A 87 -12.67 -6.35 -27.11
CA GLU A 87 -12.88 -7.53 -26.28
C GLU A 87 -11.76 -7.76 -25.29
N ARG A 88 -10.49 -7.52 -25.71
CA ARG A 88 -9.30 -7.94 -24.96
C ARG A 88 -8.59 -6.79 -24.27
N GLY A 89 -8.49 -6.94 -22.97
CA GLY A 89 -7.81 -5.98 -22.12
C GLY A 89 -7.15 -6.60 -20.91
N TRP A 90 -6.27 -5.82 -20.31
CA TRP A 90 -5.53 -6.15 -19.09
C TRP A 90 -5.60 -4.98 -18.12
N ALA A 91 -5.74 -5.31 -16.83
CA ALA A 91 -5.53 -4.36 -15.74
C ALA A 91 -4.53 -4.95 -14.75
N VAL A 92 -3.58 -4.14 -14.31
CA VAL A 92 -2.52 -4.59 -13.40
C VAL A 92 -2.45 -3.72 -12.16
N GLY A 93 -2.01 -4.35 -11.07
CA GLY A 93 -1.89 -3.69 -9.80
C GLY A 93 -1.24 -4.57 -8.76
N GLY A 94 -1.62 -4.36 -7.50
CA GLY A 94 -1.15 -5.19 -6.42
C GLY A 94 -1.37 -4.57 -5.06
N TRP A 95 -0.84 -5.25 -4.05
CA TRP A 95 -0.85 -4.80 -2.65
C TRP A 95 0.41 -5.26 -1.94
N VAL A 96 0.67 -4.66 -0.79
CA VAL A 96 1.69 -5.11 0.15
C VAL A 96 1.02 -5.90 1.26
N GLN A 97 1.55 -7.07 1.56
CA GLN A 97 1.03 -7.92 2.64
C GLN A 97 1.41 -7.29 3.99
N PRO A 98 0.46 -7.10 4.92
CA PRO A 98 0.74 -6.59 6.26
C PRO A 98 1.81 -7.43 6.99
N TYR A 99 2.57 -6.80 7.85
CA TYR A 99 3.63 -7.36 8.69
C TYR A 99 4.82 -8.00 7.95
N SER A 100 4.58 -8.83 6.94
CA SER A 100 5.67 -9.41 6.12
C SER A 100 6.24 -8.40 5.13
N TRP A 101 5.45 -7.41 4.72
CA TRP A 101 5.73 -6.42 3.70
C TRP A 101 6.09 -7.02 2.34
N THR A 102 5.61 -8.22 2.08
CA THR A 102 5.78 -8.87 0.79
C THR A 102 4.90 -8.20 -0.26
N SER A 103 5.51 -7.71 -1.34
CA SER A 103 4.78 -7.13 -2.48
C SER A 103 4.10 -8.23 -3.31
N ARG A 104 2.82 -8.08 -3.60
CA ARG A 104 2.01 -9.05 -4.36
C ARG A 104 1.31 -8.37 -5.52
N GLY A 105 1.53 -8.90 -6.71
CA GLY A 105 0.96 -8.40 -7.95
C GLY A 105 -0.38 -9.05 -8.31
N VAL A 106 -1.13 -8.30 -9.10
CA VAL A 106 -2.37 -8.74 -9.72
C VAL A 106 -2.30 -8.46 -11.22
N VAL A 107 -2.64 -9.47 -12.01
CA VAL A 107 -2.91 -9.33 -13.43
C VAL A 107 -4.35 -9.78 -13.64
N LEU A 108 -5.19 -8.87 -14.10
CA LEU A 108 -6.55 -9.15 -14.55
C LEU A 108 -6.56 -9.17 -16.07
N ARG A 109 -7.33 -10.09 -16.64
CA ARG A 109 -7.55 -10.20 -18.08
C ARG A 109 -9.03 -10.25 -18.38
N THR A 110 -9.42 -9.62 -19.46
CA THR A 110 -10.76 -9.73 -20.02
C THR A 110 -10.70 -10.17 -21.49
N ASN A 111 -11.73 -10.90 -21.95
CA ASN A 111 -11.94 -11.27 -23.35
C ASN A 111 -13.34 -10.86 -23.83
N ASP A 112 -14.03 -10.00 -23.10
CA ASP A 112 -15.41 -9.58 -23.35
C ASP A 112 -15.63 -8.07 -23.12
N GLY A 113 -14.53 -7.29 -23.21
CA GLY A 113 -14.58 -5.83 -23.02
C GLY A 113 -14.74 -5.40 -21.54
N GLY A 114 -14.38 -6.29 -20.60
CA GLY A 114 -14.46 -6.02 -19.17
C GLY A 114 -15.81 -6.37 -18.55
N ARG A 115 -16.73 -7.04 -19.26
CA ARG A 115 -17.94 -7.59 -18.63
C ARG A 115 -17.58 -8.63 -17.56
N SER A 116 -16.51 -9.38 -17.79
CA SER A 116 -15.87 -10.24 -16.81
C SER A 116 -14.35 -10.02 -16.79
N TRP A 117 -13.77 -10.05 -15.59
CA TRP A 117 -12.34 -9.96 -15.36
C TRP A 117 -11.86 -11.22 -14.65
N VAL A 118 -10.86 -11.88 -15.23
CA VAL A 118 -10.26 -13.10 -14.68
C VAL A 118 -8.90 -12.77 -14.10
N ARG A 119 -8.73 -13.05 -12.81
CA ARG A 119 -7.43 -12.96 -12.15
C ARG A 119 -6.60 -14.19 -12.46
N ASP A 120 -5.36 -14.00 -12.91
CA ASP A 120 -4.39 -15.08 -12.99
C ASP A 120 -3.88 -15.43 -11.57
N GLN A 121 -4.23 -16.62 -11.10
CA GLN A 121 -3.84 -17.14 -9.79
C GLN A 121 -2.45 -17.80 -9.78
N ARG A 122 -1.85 -18.02 -10.95
CA ARG A 122 -0.57 -18.72 -11.10
C ARG A 122 0.63 -17.78 -11.05
N THR A 123 0.41 -16.49 -11.26
CA THR A 123 1.49 -15.50 -11.27
C THR A 123 1.84 -15.07 -9.85
N THR A 124 3.12 -15.23 -9.48
CA THR A 124 3.71 -14.79 -8.22
C THR A 124 4.53 -13.51 -8.40
N LEU A 125 4.04 -12.58 -9.22
CA LEU A 125 4.72 -11.33 -9.50
C LEU A 125 4.57 -10.35 -8.32
N PRO A 126 5.53 -9.43 -8.12
CA PRO A 126 5.33 -8.29 -7.21
C PRO A 126 4.31 -7.31 -7.78
N ALA A 127 3.88 -6.32 -7.00
CA ALA A 127 2.91 -5.32 -7.44
C ALA A 127 3.38 -4.62 -8.74
N LEU A 128 2.47 -4.57 -9.71
CA LEU A 128 2.74 -4.03 -11.05
C LEU A 128 2.19 -2.62 -11.15
N LYS A 129 2.97 -1.71 -11.75
CA LYS A 129 2.63 -0.28 -11.90
C LYS A 129 2.19 0.10 -13.31
N ARG A 130 2.65 -0.63 -14.32
CA ARG A 130 2.33 -0.35 -15.72
C ARG A 130 2.21 -1.63 -16.55
N VAL A 131 1.30 -1.65 -17.52
CA VAL A 131 1.18 -2.70 -18.54
C VAL A 131 0.99 -2.06 -19.91
N VAL A 132 1.65 -2.64 -20.93
CA VAL A 132 1.56 -2.21 -22.34
C VAL A 132 1.57 -3.45 -23.23
N PHE A 133 0.67 -3.51 -24.20
CA PHE A 133 0.60 -4.58 -25.20
C PHE A 133 0.74 -4.01 -26.60
N PHE A 134 1.39 -4.76 -27.51
CA PHE A 134 1.55 -4.42 -28.91
C PHE A 134 0.58 -5.17 -29.80
N ASP A 135 0.18 -6.33 -29.35
CA ASP A 135 -0.82 -7.20 -29.97
C ASP A 135 -1.46 -8.08 -28.89
N ARG A 136 -2.26 -9.06 -29.31
CA ARG A 136 -2.97 -9.97 -28.40
C ARG A 136 -2.05 -10.89 -27.58
N LEU A 137 -0.75 -11.00 -27.92
CA LEU A 137 0.19 -11.97 -27.35
C LEU A 137 1.39 -11.30 -26.68
N VAL A 138 1.94 -10.24 -27.28
CA VAL A 138 3.20 -9.62 -26.85
C VAL A 138 2.94 -8.38 -26.03
N GLY A 139 3.41 -8.40 -24.79
CA GLY A 139 3.27 -7.27 -23.88
C GLY A 139 4.39 -7.19 -22.84
N TRP A 140 4.43 -6.06 -22.16
CA TRP A 140 5.35 -5.74 -21.08
C TRP A 140 4.58 -5.30 -19.84
N ALA A 141 5.11 -5.66 -18.68
CA ALA A 141 4.67 -5.14 -17.39
C ALA A 141 5.88 -4.73 -16.55
N LEU A 142 5.71 -3.75 -15.70
CA LEU A 142 6.74 -3.31 -14.77
C LEU A 142 6.14 -2.92 -13.42
N GLY A 143 6.95 -2.96 -12.38
CA GLY A 143 6.49 -2.65 -11.04
C GLY A 143 7.59 -2.79 -9.99
N ASP A 144 7.20 -3.27 -8.82
CA ASP A 144 8.11 -3.42 -7.70
C ASP A 144 9.23 -4.43 -8.01
N SER A 145 10.43 -4.14 -7.55
CA SER A 145 11.50 -5.11 -7.47
C SER A 145 11.34 -6.00 -6.24
N SER A 146 11.79 -7.24 -6.33
CA SER A 146 11.86 -8.17 -5.20
C SER A 146 13.12 -9.02 -5.29
N SER A 147 13.42 -9.78 -4.23
CA SER A 147 14.55 -10.70 -4.26
C SER A 147 14.43 -11.79 -5.34
N MET A 148 13.20 -12.13 -5.77
CA MET A 148 12.96 -13.03 -6.90
C MET A 148 13.08 -12.33 -8.25
N TYR A 149 12.72 -11.06 -8.31
CA TYR A 149 12.61 -10.26 -9.53
C TYR A 149 13.31 -8.90 -9.35
N PRO A 150 14.64 -8.87 -9.31
CA PRO A 150 15.39 -7.65 -8.99
C PRO A 150 15.14 -6.51 -9.97
N ALA A 151 14.93 -6.83 -11.24
CA ALA A 151 14.69 -5.84 -12.29
C ALA A 151 13.29 -5.23 -12.29
N GLY A 152 12.27 -5.91 -11.70
CA GLY A 152 10.89 -5.44 -11.72
C GLY A 152 10.27 -5.25 -13.12
N VAL A 153 10.89 -5.80 -14.17
CA VAL A 153 10.45 -5.69 -15.57
C VAL A 153 10.14 -7.08 -16.11
N PHE A 154 8.96 -7.23 -16.71
CA PHE A 154 8.42 -8.50 -17.16
C PHE A 154 7.92 -8.41 -18.59
N ARG A 155 8.08 -9.50 -19.34
CA ARG A 155 7.59 -9.65 -20.71
C ARG A 155 6.71 -10.88 -20.83
N THR A 156 5.63 -10.76 -21.58
CA THR A 156 4.77 -11.87 -22.02
C THR A 156 4.84 -12.07 -23.52
N ARG A 157 4.57 -13.30 -23.98
CA ARG A 157 4.43 -13.69 -25.39
C ARG A 157 3.20 -14.58 -25.62
N ASP A 158 2.35 -14.69 -24.63
CA ASP A 158 1.15 -15.54 -24.61
C ASP A 158 -0.10 -14.80 -24.08
N GLY A 159 -0.12 -13.47 -24.23
CA GLY A 159 -1.24 -12.64 -23.81
C GLY A 159 -1.37 -12.52 -22.30
N GLY A 160 -0.25 -12.57 -21.57
CA GLY A 160 -0.22 -12.44 -20.13
C GLY A 160 -0.61 -13.71 -19.36
N GLN A 161 -0.59 -14.89 -20.01
CA GLN A 161 -0.76 -16.18 -19.31
C GLN A 161 0.50 -16.55 -18.53
N SER A 162 1.67 -16.17 -19.04
CA SER A 162 2.93 -16.26 -18.32
C SER A 162 3.78 -15.00 -18.52
N TRP A 163 4.61 -14.71 -17.53
CA TRP A 163 5.49 -13.56 -17.53
C TRP A 163 6.93 -13.99 -17.23
N ARG A 164 7.86 -13.48 -18.01
CA ARG A 164 9.28 -13.73 -17.82
C ARG A 164 9.98 -12.44 -17.44
N THR A 165 10.81 -12.48 -16.40
CA THR A 165 11.63 -11.34 -16.01
C THR A 165 12.73 -11.08 -17.04
N VAL A 166 13.11 -9.83 -17.21
CA VAL A 166 14.30 -9.45 -17.95
C VAL A 166 15.50 -9.69 -17.02
N PRO A 167 16.51 -10.49 -17.45
CA PRO A 167 17.70 -10.71 -16.65
C PRO A 167 18.51 -9.41 -16.59
N SER A 168 18.54 -8.78 -15.44
CA SER A 168 19.30 -7.56 -15.18
C SER A 168 19.60 -7.44 -13.69
N GLY A 169 20.50 -6.55 -13.32
CA GLY A 169 20.70 -6.13 -11.93
C GLY A 169 19.46 -5.49 -11.32
N ALA A 170 19.53 -5.22 -10.02
CA ALA A 170 18.42 -4.58 -9.32
C ALA A 170 18.17 -3.17 -9.87
N THR A 171 16.92 -2.87 -10.24
CA THR A 171 16.45 -1.51 -10.47
C THR A 171 15.92 -0.90 -9.17
N ARG A 172 15.90 0.42 -9.10
CA ARG A 172 15.14 1.10 -8.06
C ARG A 172 13.66 0.97 -8.38
N ARG A 173 12.80 0.98 -7.37
CA ARG A 173 11.33 0.80 -7.51
C ARG A 173 10.76 1.57 -8.69
N LEU A 174 10.25 0.82 -9.68
CA LEU A 174 9.70 1.37 -10.91
C LEU A 174 8.29 1.88 -10.67
N LEU A 175 8.01 3.09 -11.15
CA LEU A 175 6.71 3.75 -11.06
C LEU A 175 6.06 3.90 -12.44
N ALA A 176 6.89 4.11 -13.47
CA ALA A 176 6.44 4.42 -14.80
C ALA A 176 7.28 3.67 -15.84
N GLY A 177 6.73 3.52 -17.02
CA GLY A 177 7.44 3.00 -18.18
C GLY A 177 6.57 3.04 -19.40
N ASP A 178 7.23 3.17 -20.54
CA ASP A 178 6.58 3.12 -21.84
C ASP A 178 7.50 2.48 -22.87
N PHE A 179 6.91 1.88 -23.88
CA PHE A 179 7.61 1.09 -24.88
C PHE A 179 7.23 1.58 -26.28
N ALA A 180 8.20 2.13 -27.01
CA ALA A 180 8.05 2.56 -28.40
C ALA A 180 7.90 1.38 -29.37
N SER A 181 8.38 0.19 -28.96
CA SER A 181 8.27 -1.06 -29.74
C SER A 181 8.38 -2.29 -28.82
N PRO A 182 8.06 -3.52 -29.31
CA PRO A 182 8.25 -4.76 -28.55
C PRO A 182 9.69 -5.02 -28.06
N ARG A 183 10.66 -4.25 -28.54
CA ARG A 183 12.08 -4.44 -28.21
C ARG A 183 12.75 -3.23 -27.58
N ARG A 184 12.06 -2.08 -27.47
CA ARG A 184 12.64 -0.85 -26.95
C ARG A 184 11.64 -0.09 -26.10
N GLY A 185 12.04 0.22 -24.89
CA GLY A 185 11.26 1.01 -23.94
C GLY A 185 12.13 1.69 -22.91
N VAL A 186 11.51 2.51 -22.09
CA VAL A 186 12.10 3.19 -20.94
C VAL A 186 11.32 2.85 -19.71
N VAL A 187 12.02 2.60 -18.60
CA VAL A 187 11.44 2.40 -17.28
C VAL A 187 12.02 3.40 -16.30
N ALA A 188 11.15 3.98 -15.49
CA ALA A 188 11.46 5.07 -14.60
C ALA A 188 10.91 4.80 -13.20
N GLY A 189 11.59 5.25 -12.18
CA GLY A 189 11.24 4.94 -10.80
C GLY A 189 11.54 6.05 -9.82
N ARG A 190 11.62 5.67 -8.57
CA ARG A 190 11.98 6.56 -7.47
C ARG A 190 13.48 6.84 -7.46
N ASP A 191 13.86 7.90 -6.75
CA ASP A 191 15.26 8.29 -6.53
C ASP A 191 16.04 8.45 -7.85
N GLY A 192 15.40 9.02 -8.86
CA GLY A 192 16.00 9.28 -10.16
C GLY A 192 16.33 8.04 -10.99
N GLY A 193 15.86 6.87 -10.60
CA GLY A 193 16.09 5.61 -11.34
C GLY A 193 15.48 5.67 -12.74
N LEU A 194 16.32 5.73 -13.79
CA LEU A 194 15.90 5.78 -15.19
C LEU A 194 16.75 4.83 -16.03
N HIS A 195 16.08 3.92 -16.77
CA HIS A 195 16.75 2.86 -17.50
C HIS A 195 16.12 2.65 -18.87
N LEU A 196 16.97 2.34 -19.85
CA LEU A 196 16.58 1.92 -21.19
C LEU A 196 16.44 0.39 -21.20
N VAL A 197 15.34 -0.11 -21.74
CA VAL A 197 15.08 -1.54 -21.96
C VAL A 197 15.28 -1.85 -23.43
N LEU A 198 16.24 -2.72 -23.74
CA LEU A 198 16.56 -3.17 -25.10
C LEU A 198 16.42 -4.69 -25.17
N ASP A 199 15.31 -5.17 -25.72
CA ASP A 199 14.91 -6.59 -25.85
C ASP A 199 15.05 -7.40 -24.56
N ARG A 200 16.28 -7.75 -24.15
CA ARG A 200 16.61 -8.56 -22.98
C ARG A 200 17.55 -7.89 -21.99
N GLU A 201 17.93 -6.65 -22.24
CA GLU A 201 18.88 -5.91 -21.41
C GLU A 201 18.25 -4.65 -20.85
N ILE A 202 18.66 -4.29 -19.64
CA ILE A 202 18.32 -3.02 -19.01
C ILE A 202 19.64 -2.27 -18.81
N THR A 203 19.75 -1.10 -19.41
CA THR A 203 20.93 -0.27 -19.35
C THR A 203 20.63 1.09 -18.77
N SER A 204 21.62 1.75 -18.19
CA SER A 204 21.49 3.13 -17.71
C SER A 204 21.32 4.09 -18.89
N THR A 205 20.53 5.15 -18.70
CA THR A 205 20.39 6.25 -19.66
C THR A 205 21.30 7.42 -19.27
N ARG A 206 21.55 8.34 -20.19
CA ARG A 206 22.20 9.62 -19.88
C ARG A 206 21.14 10.62 -19.47
N THR A 207 21.20 11.13 -18.24
CA THR A 207 20.25 12.10 -17.70
C THR A 207 20.96 13.23 -16.99
N PRO A 208 20.34 14.44 -16.90
CA PRO A 208 20.72 15.42 -15.91
C PRO A 208 20.60 14.84 -14.49
N ASP A 209 21.25 15.47 -13.52
CA ASP A 209 21.03 15.11 -12.12
C ASP A 209 19.59 15.48 -11.71
N VAL A 210 18.80 14.48 -11.37
CA VAL A 210 17.41 14.64 -10.95
C VAL A 210 17.26 14.53 -9.42
N GLY A 211 18.35 14.27 -8.71
CA GLY A 211 18.34 14.09 -7.25
C GLY A 211 17.47 12.92 -6.79
N GLU A 212 16.82 13.07 -5.65
CA GLU A 212 15.93 12.07 -5.04
C GLU A 212 14.48 12.12 -5.57
N ARG A 213 14.22 12.90 -6.65
CA ARG A 213 12.88 13.07 -7.23
C ARG A 213 12.37 11.75 -7.82
N SER A 214 11.08 11.48 -7.60
CA SER A 214 10.43 10.35 -8.27
C SER A 214 10.07 10.70 -9.70
N LEU A 215 10.36 9.78 -10.62
CA LEU A 215 10.00 9.85 -12.02
C LEU A 215 8.63 9.18 -12.18
N ARG A 216 7.57 9.96 -12.40
CA ARG A 216 6.19 9.50 -12.21
C ARG A 216 5.50 9.07 -13.50
N SER A 217 5.85 9.66 -14.63
CA SER A 217 5.27 9.27 -15.91
C SER A 217 6.26 9.46 -17.06
N VAL A 218 6.25 8.54 -18.01
CA VAL A 218 7.03 8.60 -19.23
C VAL A 218 6.15 8.20 -20.41
N ARG A 219 6.33 8.88 -21.56
CA ARG A 219 5.69 8.52 -22.83
C ARG A 219 6.71 8.60 -23.95
N LEU A 220 6.68 7.59 -24.83
CA LEU A 220 7.54 7.49 -25.99
C LEU A 220 6.71 7.38 -27.26
N SER A 221 7.06 8.15 -28.30
CA SER A 221 6.52 7.95 -29.65
C SER A 221 7.31 6.86 -30.39
N SER A 222 6.69 6.28 -31.40
CA SER A 222 7.37 5.33 -32.29
C SER A 222 8.54 5.98 -33.07
N ALA A 223 8.53 7.30 -33.24
CA ALA A 223 9.60 8.08 -33.88
C ALA A 223 10.84 8.31 -32.98
N GLY A 224 10.80 7.89 -31.72
CA GLY A 224 11.89 8.03 -30.77
C GLY A 224 11.86 9.33 -29.94
N HIS A 225 10.87 10.22 -30.15
CA HIS A 225 10.66 11.37 -29.28
C HIS A 225 9.90 10.92 -28.01
N GLY A 226 10.19 11.57 -26.91
CA GLY A 226 9.50 11.24 -25.66
C GLY A 226 9.65 12.29 -24.59
N TRP A 227 8.81 12.16 -23.57
CA TRP A 227 8.75 13.03 -22.41
C TRP A 227 8.71 12.23 -21.13
N LEU A 228 9.26 12.83 -20.09
CA LEU A 228 9.26 12.28 -18.73
C LEU A 228 8.95 13.39 -17.75
N VAL A 229 8.08 13.10 -16.78
CA VAL A 229 7.71 14.02 -15.70
C VAL A 229 7.85 13.39 -14.33
N GLY A 230 8.01 14.24 -13.32
CA GLY A 230 8.16 13.79 -11.93
C GLY A 230 7.98 14.89 -10.90
N ASP A 231 8.42 14.58 -9.68
CA ASP A 231 8.29 15.46 -8.52
C ASP A 231 9.04 16.77 -8.73
N GLY A 232 8.54 17.87 -8.12
CA GLY A 232 9.19 19.16 -8.10
C GLY A 232 9.37 19.77 -9.48
N GLY A 233 8.35 19.69 -10.32
CA GLY A 233 8.35 20.28 -11.65
C GLY A 233 9.31 19.64 -12.62
N LEU A 234 9.76 18.41 -12.32
CA LEU A 234 10.69 17.70 -13.18
C LEU A 234 10.05 17.43 -14.55
N LEU A 235 10.72 17.89 -15.60
CA LEU A 235 10.32 17.70 -16.99
C LEU A 235 11.57 17.45 -17.83
N LEU A 236 11.63 16.30 -18.50
CA LEU A 236 12.72 15.91 -19.38
C LEU A 236 12.18 15.48 -20.75
N ARG A 237 12.99 15.67 -21.79
CA ARG A 237 12.70 15.27 -23.17
C ARG A 237 13.80 14.37 -23.72
N THR A 238 13.43 13.44 -24.58
CA THR A 238 14.33 12.61 -25.39
C THR A 238 13.98 12.72 -26.86
N ASP A 239 15.01 12.66 -27.74
CA ASP A 239 14.86 12.60 -29.19
C ASP A 239 15.51 11.34 -29.78
N ASP A 240 16.05 10.45 -28.94
CA ASP A 240 16.78 9.24 -29.31
C ASP A 240 16.16 7.95 -28.73
N GLY A 241 14.86 8.00 -28.41
CA GLY A 241 14.11 6.87 -27.87
C GLY A 241 14.54 6.47 -26.46
N GLY A 242 14.94 7.45 -25.66
CA GLY A 242 15.26 7.31 -24.25
C GLY A 242 16.71 6.95 -23.93
N ALA A 243 17.63 6.96 -24.92
CA ALA A 243 19.04 6.74 -24.63
C ALA A 243 19.68 7.94 -23.92
N SER A 244 19.22 9.16 -24.24
CA SER A 244 19.60 10.37 -23.52
C SER A 244 18.38 11.26 -23.23
N TRP A 245 18.45 12.01 -22.16
CA TRP A 245 17.41 12.92 -21.70
C TRP A 245 17.98 14.29 -21.43
N VAL A 246 17.23 15.33 -21.80
CA VAL A 246 17.63 16.71 -21.60
C VAL A 246 16.50 17.52 -20.98
N THR A 247 16.82 18.56 -20.23
CA THR A 247 15.84 19.54 -19.79
C THR A 247 15.41 20.38 -20.99
N PRO A 248 14.10 20.58 -21.27
CA PRO A 248 13.65 21.41 -22.39
C PRO A 248 14.03 22.88 -22.16
N GLU A 249 14.16 23.62 -23.27
CA GLU A 249 14.54 25.03 -23.23
C GLU A 249 13.51 25.92 -22.53
N ALA A 250 12.22 25.65 -22.76
CA ALA A 250 11.12 26.33 -22.07
C ALA A 250 10.46 25.41 -21.06
N ARG A 251 10.10 25.97 -19.91
CA ARG A 251 9.32 25.28 -18.86
C ARG A 251 7.88 25.82 -18.86
N PRO A 252 6.89 25.02 -18.43
CA PRO A 252 5.50 25.47 -18.33
C PRO A 252 5.35 26.76 -17.50
N ARG A 253 6.16 26.87 -16.43
CA ARG A 253 6.16 28.02 -15.51
C ARG A 253 7.48 28.19 -14.79
N ARG A 254 7.74 29.40 -14.27
CA ARG A 254 8.86 29.70 -13.37
C ARG A 254 8.66 29.03 -11.98
N SER A 255 7.42 28.93 -11.51
CA SER A 255 7.04 28.32 -10.22
C SER A 255 6.77 26.81 -10.29
N ALA A 256 7.04 26.14 -11.42
CA ALA A 256 6.77 24.70 -11.61
C ALA A 256 7.45 23.80 -10.57
N ASP A 257 8.52 24.26 -9.92
CA ASP A 257 9.24 23.50 -8.90
C ASP A 257 8.36 23.12 -7.67
N HIS A 258 7.20 23.76 -7.51
CA HIS A 258 6.23 23.46 -6.45
C HIS A 258 5.09 22.53 -6.88
N ILE A 259 5.07 22.12 -8.15
CA ILE A 259 4.10 21.19 -8.71
C ILE A 259 4.75 19.81 -8.81
N ASP A 260 4.09 18.77 -8.33
CA ASP A 260 4.52 17.39 -8.54
C ASP A 260 3.79 16.84 -9.77
N PHE A 261 4.49 16.79 -10.93
CA PHE A 261 3.90 16.28 -12.17
C PHE A 261 3.76 14.76 -12.13
N SER A 262 2.54 14.25 -12.34
CA SER A 262 2.18 12.82 -12.35
C SER A 262 1.57 12.35 -13.66
N ALA A 263 0.90 13.22 -14.38
CA ALA A 263 0.16 12.93 -15.59
C ALA A 263 0.85 13.48 -16.83
N LEU A 264 0.96 12.65 -17.88
CA LEU A 264 1.64 12.97 -19.11
C LEU A 264 0.95 12.28 -20.29
N ALA A 265 0.66 13.05 -21.36
CA ALA A 265 0.21 12.53 -22.65
C ALA A 265 0.97 13.19 -23.78
N ILE A 266 1.12 12.47 -24.90
CA ILE A 266 1.75 12.99 -26.12
C ILE A 266 0.90 12.63 -27.35
N SER A 267 0.87 13.54 -28.33
CA SER A 267 0.30 13.30 -29.66
C SER A 267 1.06 14.15 -30.69
N GLY A 268 1.93 13.49 -31.48
CA GLY A 268 2.88 14.22 -32.34
C GLY A 268 3.82 15.10 -31.54
N ASP A 269 3.92 16.39 -31.89
CA ASP A 269 4.71 17.41 -31.17
C ASP A 269 3.98 18.00 -29.96
N THR A 270 2.72 17.62 -29.74
CA THR A 270 1.92 18.11 -28.63
C THR A 270 2.16 17.25 -27.41
N CYS A 271 2.37 17.90 -26.28
CA CYS A 271 2.52 17.25 -24.98
C CYS A 271 1.65 17.96 -23.94
N TRP A 272 0.96 17.20 -23.12
CA TRP A 272 0.15 17.68 -21.98
C TRP A 272 0.74 17.16 -20.68
N VAL A 273 0.83 18.03 -19.68
CA VAL A 273 1.38 17.73 -18.37
C VAL A 273 0.49 18.27 -17.26
N ALA A 274 0.20 17.47 -16.26
CA ALA A 274 -0.53 17.87 -15.06
C ALA A 274 -0.05 17.10 -13.82
N GLY A 275 -0.54 17.48 -12.65
CA GLY A 275 -0.13 16.82 -11.41
C GLY A 275 -0.88 17.32 -10.17
N SER A 276 -0.13 17.70 -9.14
CA SER A 276 -0.65 18.19 -7.87
C SER A 276 -0.01 19.56 -7.52
N PRO A 277 -0.84 20.58 -7.33
CA PRO A 277 -2.29 20.66 -7.48
C PRO A 277 -2.74 20.44 -8.94
N GLY A 278 -4.00 20.00 -9.13
CA GLY A 278 -4.57 19.73 -10.45
C GLY A 278 -5.39 20.87 -11.02
N ALA A 279 -5.17 22.10 -10.52
CA ALA A 279 -5.91 23.28 -10.97
C ALA A 279 -5.63 23.66 -12.42
N GLU A 280 -4.56 23.12 -13.00
CA GLU A 280 -4.09 23.46 -14.34
C GLU A 280 -3.50 22.27 -15.08
N ILE A 281 -3.64 22.32 -16.41
CA ILE A 281 -2.96 21.44 -17.35
C ILE A 281 -2.09 22.29 -18.26
N HIS A 282 -0.82 21.96 -18.37
CA HIS A 282 0.14 22.64 -19.22
C HIS A 282 0.28 21.91 -20.55
N ARG A 283 0.32 22.64 -21.65
CA ARG A 283 0.41 22.08 -23.01
C ARG A 283 1.50 22.78 -23.84
N THR A 284 2.28 21.98 -24.55
CA THR A 284 3.12 22.44 -25.67
C THR A 284 2.59 21.88 -26.98
N ARG A 285 2.70 22.64 -28.09
CA ARG A 285 2.37 22.20 -29.47
C ARG A 285 3.58 22.19 -30.39
N ASP A 286 4.74 22.58 -29.88
CA ASP A 286 5.97 22.81 -30.65
C ASP A 286 7.18 22.03 -30.10
N GLY A 287 6.92 20.90 -29.44
CA GLY A 287 7.96 20.05 -28.87
C GLY A 287 8.67 20.69 -27.67
N GLY A 288 8.01 21.56 -26.91
CA GLY A 288 8.55 22.17 -25.69
C GLY A 288 9.30 23.47 -25.88
N ARG A 289 9.19 24.13 -27.04
CA ARG A 289 9.74 25.46 -27.26
C ARG A 289 8.87 26.55 -26.61
N SER A 290 7.56 26.32 -26.56
CA SER A 290 6.62 27.19 -25.82
C SER A 290 5.58 26.33 -25.08
N TRP A 291 5.01 26.89 -24.02
CA TRP A 291 3.99 26.26 -23.22
C TRP A 291 2.80 27.19 -22.98
N SER A 292 1.60 26.66 -23.06
CA SER A 292 0.36 27.27 -22.62
C SER A 292 -0.17 26.58 -21.37
N THR A 293 -0.87 27.32 -20.53
CA THR A 293 -1.47 26.82 -19.30
C THR A 293 -2.98 27.02 -19.36
N HIS A 294 -3.72 25.96 -19.03
CA HIS A 294 -5.17 25.92 -19.14
C HIS A 294 -5.78 25.53 -17.80
N PRO A 295 -6.72 26.33 -17.24
CA PRO A 295 -7.37 26.03 -15.96
C PRO A 295 -8.31 24.83 -16.11
N THR A 296 -8.37 24.00 -15.09
CA THR A 296 -9.27 22.83 -15.04
C THR A 296 -10.60 23.10 -14.34
N GLY A 297 -10.73 24.26 -13.68
CA GLY A 297 -11.90 24.61 -12.88
C GLY A 297 -12.00 23.89 -11.51
N GLN A 298 -11.00 23.07 -11.13
CA GLN A 298 -10.95 22.36 -9.87
C GLN A 298 -9.51 22.28 -9.34
N THR A 299 -9.29 21.74 -8.14
CA THR A 299 -7.95 21.74 -7.51
C THR A 299 -7.38 20.35 -7.22
N LEU A 300 -8.20 19.30 -7.35
CA LEU A 300 -7.81 17.93 -7.00
C LEU A 300 -6.67 17.41 -7.89
N PRO A 301 -5.69 16.69 -7.33
CA PRO A 301 -4.59 16.13 -8.11
C PRO A 301 -5.04 15.27 -9.29
N ILE A 302 -4.36 15.43 -10.42
CA ILE A 302 -4.54 14.65 -11.65
C ILE A 302 -3.42 13.61 -11.71
N ASN A 303 -3.78 12.33 -11.85
CA ASN A 303 -2.84 11.20 -11.81
C ASN A 303 -2.49 10.65 -13.20
N SER A 304 -3.42 10.70 -14.16
CA SER A 304 -3.20 10.25 -15.53
C SER A 304 -3.99 11.09 -16.51
N ILE A 305 -3.40 11.29 -17.70
CA ILE A 305 -4.02 11.94 -18.86
C ILE A 305 -3.86 11.00 -20.05
N PHE A 306 -4.91 10.86 -20.82
CA PHE A 306 -4.93 10.14 -22.10
C PHE A 306 -5.54 11.03 -23.18
N PHE A 307 -4.90 11.11 -24.35
CA PHE A 307 -5.43 11.73 -25.54
C PHE A 307 -5.59 10.66 -26.64
N PHE A 308 -6.80 10.54 -27.16
CA PHE A 308 -7.09 9.67 -28.30
C PHE A 308 -6.58 10.28 -29.60
N ASP A 309 -6.76 11.58 -29.77
CA ASP A 309 -6.23 12.40 -30.87
C ASP A 309 -5.75 13.76 -30.35
N SER A 310 -5.49 14.72 -31.23
CA SER A 310 -5.03 16.07 -30.82
C SER A 310 -6.10 16.93 -30.14
N LEU A 311 -7.38 16.53 -30.18
CA LEU A 311 -8.51 17.31 -29.67
C LEU A 311 -9.18 16.66 -28.44
N ARG A 312 -9.39 15.33 -28.51
CA ARG A 312 -10.15 14.59 -27.50
C ARG A 312 -9.25 13.93 -26.48
N GLY A 313 -9.46 14.29 -25.21
CA GLY A 313 -8.67 13.76 -24.12
C GLY A 313 -9.45 13.63 -22.81
N TRP A 314 -8.94 12.76 -21.94
CA TRP A 314 -9.48 12.50 -20.61
C TRP A 314 -8.38 12.58 -19.57
N ALA A 315 -8.74 13.12 -18.40
CA ALA A 315 -7.86 13.20 -17.25
C ALA A 315 -8.56 12.58 -16.04
N VAL A 316 -7.81 11.78 -15.26
CA VAL A 316 -8.34 11.13 -14.05
C VAL A 316 -7.48 11.46 -12.84
N GLY A 317 -8.08 11.44 -11.66
CA GLY A 317 -7.38 11.89 -10.48
C GLY A 317 -7.95 11.44 -9.13
N ALA A 318 -7.66 12.25 -8.12
CA ALA A 318 -8.08 12.03 -6.75
C ALA A 318 -9.60 12.09 -6.60
N LEU A 319 -10.13 11.47 -5.56
CA LEU A 319 -11.56 11.41 -5.24
C LEU A 319 -12.45 10.94 -6.42
N GLY A 320 -11.91 10.05 -7.28
CA GLY A 320 -12.65 9.50 -8.39
C GLY A 320 -12.93 10.50 -9.53
N LEU A 321 -12.15 11.57 -9.61
CA LEU A 321 -12.28 12.61 -10.63
C LEU A 321 -12.04 12.04 -12.04
N VAL A 322 -12.93 12.38 -12.96
CA VAL A 322 -12.78 12.20 -14.41
C VAL A 322 -13.16 13.50 -15.10
N MET A 323 -12.29 13.99 -15.96
CA MET A 323 -12.51 15.17 -16.80
C MET A 323 -12.31 14.84 -18.27
N HIS A 324 -12.92 15.60 -19.15
CA HIS A 324 -12.87 15.44 -20.60
C HIS A 324 -12.65 16.78 -21.31
N THR A 325 -11.98 16.74 -22.46
CA THR A 325 -11.79 17.85 -23.38
C THR A 325 -12.07 17.41 -24.81
N ASP A 326 -12.67 18.32 -25.62
CA ASP A 326 -12.89 18.18 -27.08
C ASP A 326 -12.11 19.22 -27.91
N ASP A 327 -11.33 20.07 -27.24
CA ASP A 327 -10.61 21.20 -27.86
C ASP A 327 -9.08 21.12 -27.68
N GLY A 328 -8.59 19.92 -27.40
CA GLY A 328 -7.15 19.67 -27.21
C GLY A 328 -6.64 20.17 -25.86
N GLY A 329 -7.51 20.27 -24.87
CA GLY A 329 -7.17 20.66 -23.51
C GLY A 329 -7.20 22.15 -23.26
N GLU A 330 -7.87 22.95 -24.11
CA GLU A 330 -8.11 24.38 -23.83
C GLU A 330 -9.15 24.55 -22.74
N THR A 331 -10.21 23.72 -22.78
CA THR A 331 -11.24 23.64 -21.74
C THR A 331 -11.42 22.21 -21.26
N TRP A 332 -11.75 22.05 -19.99
CA TRP A 332 -11.97 20.76 -19.36
C TRP A 332 -13.33 20.74 -18.65
N VAL A 333 -14.08 19.66 -18.82
CA VAL A 333 -15.39 19.46 -18.21
C VAL A 333 -15.35 18.23 -17.29
N GLU A 334 -15.78 18.39 -16.05
CA GLU A 334 -15.93 17.27 -15.12
C GLU A 334 -17.06 16.35 -15.61
N GLN A 335 -16.75 15.05 -15.82
CA GLN A 335 -17.73 14.02 -16.16
C GLN A 335 -18.17 13.24 -14.92
N ARG A 336 -17.27 13.08 -13.95
CA ARG A 336 -17.50 12.30 -12.74
C ARG A 336 -16.57 12.74 -11.61
N SER A 337 -17.09 12.76 -10.39
CA SER A 337 -16.27 12.78 -9.16
C SER A 337 -16.99 12.09 -8.00
N GLY A 338 -16.24 11.65 -7.02
CA GLY A 338 -16.76 11.13 -5.74
C GLY A 338 -16.73 12.16 -4.63
N GLY A 339 -16.32 13.40 -4.94
CA GLY A 339 -16.24 14.54 -4.03
C GLY A 339 -15.30 15.60 -4.58
N SER A 340 -15.43 16.85 -4.16
CA SER A 340 -14.63 17.97 -4.67
C SER A 340 -13.59 18.47 -3.68
N ARG A 341 -13.57 17.98 -2.43
CA ARG A 341 -12.66 18.39 -1.35
C ARG A 341 -12.69 17.39 -0.19
N LEU A 342 -11.82 17.56 0.78
CA LEU A 342 -11.80 16.73 1.98
C LEU A 342 -12.64 17.31 3.12
N ALA A 343 -13.15 16.44 3.99
CA ALA A 343 -13.62 16.82 5.30
C ALA A 343 -12.46 16.85 6.32
N LEU A 344 -11.53 15.88 6.24
CA LEU A 344 -10.43 15.70 7.17
C LEU A 344 -9.08 15.58 6.45
N LEU A 345 -8.09 16.35 6.89
CA LEU A 345 -6.69 16.22 6.49
C LEU A 345 -5.80 16.06 7.72
N ALA A 346 -5.03 14.97 7.78
CA ALA A 346 -4.08 14.72 8.87
C ALA A 346 -2.64 14.98 8.43
N PHE A 347 -1.89 15.76 9.21
CA PHE A 347 -0.45 16.00 9.04
C PHE A 347 0.35 15.30 10.13
N LEU A 348 1.33 14.48 9.74
CA LEU A 348 2.09 13.57 10.59
C LEU A 348 3.59 13.78 10.42
N THR A 349 4.37 13.32 11.41
CA THR A 349 5.85 13.30 11.34
C THR A 349 6.40 11.91 11.06
N ASP A 350 5.57 10.88 11.15
CA ASP A 350 5.99 9.49 10.96
C ASP A 350 4.79 8.65 10.54
N THR A 351 5.03 7.62 9.73
CA THR A 351 3.99 6.68 9.32
C THR A 351 3.48 5.84 10.49
N GLU A 352 4.35 5.46 11.42
CA GLU A 352 4.00 4.64 12.59
C GLU A 352 3.11 5.37 13.59
N THR A 353 3.16 6.72 13.60
CA THR A 353 2.32 7.54 14.48
C THR A 353 0.92 7.80 13.92
N ALA A 354 0.62 7.30 12.71
CA ALA A 354 -0.69 7.51 12.09
C ALA A 354 -1.85 7.06 13.00
N PRO A 355 -2.85 7.92 13.25
CA PRO A 355 -3.98 7.60 14.09
C PRO A 355 -5.03 6.78 13.29
N VAL A 356 -4.68 5.53 13.00
CA VAL A 356 -5.45 4.62 12.14
C VAL A 356 -6.91 4.55 12.57
N GLU A 357 -7.19 4.32 13.86
CA GLU A 357 -8.54 4.16 14.38
C GLU A 357 -9.36 5.47 14.33
N LEU A 358 -8.69 6.62 14.40
CA LEU A 358 -9.34 7.91 14.18
C LEU A 358 -9.80 8.05 12.71
N ILE A 359 -8.96 7.61 11.77
CA ILE A 359 -9.32 7.59 10.34
C ILE A 359 -10.44 6.58 10.11
N VAL A 360 -10.40 5.39 10.72
CA VAL A 360 -11.48 4.40 10.65
C VAL A 360 -12.79 4.99 11.15
N GLN A 361 -12.78 5.68 12.30
CA GLN A 361 -13.97 6.30 12.86
C GLN A 361 -14.61 7.31 11.90
N HIS A 362 -13.80 8.23 11.37
CA HIS A 362 -14.35 9.34 10.59
C HIS A 362 -14.51 9.01 9.11
N ALA A 363 -13.62 8.23 8.52
CA ALA A 363 -13.68 7.88 7.11
C ALA A 363 -14.49 6.61 6.85
N ALA A 364 -14.16 5.48 7.49
CA ALA A 364 -14.86 4.23 7.22
C ALA A 364 -16.24 4.17 7.88
N GLU A 365 -16.36 4.51 9.16
CA GLU A 365 -17.63 4.43 9.89
C GLU A 365 -18.57 5.60 9.57
N GLN A 366 -18.08 6.85 9.63
CA GLN A 366 -18.91 8.04 9.39
C GLN A 366 -18.98 8.48 7.92
N GLY A 367 -18.04 8.02 7.06
CA GLY A 367 -18.06 8.28 5.62
C GLY A 367 -17.49 9.62 5.18
N TYR A 368 -16.71 10.31 6.02
CA TYR A 368 -16.08 11.57 5.65
C TYR A 368 -14.86 11.35 4.76
N LEU A 369 -14.73 12.14 3.68
CA LEU A 369 -13.57 12.12 2.83
C LEU A 369 -12.34 12.57 3.61
N SER A 370 -11.36 11.68 3.72
CA SER A 370 -10.22 11.87 4.63
C SER A 370 -8.90 11.51 3.95
N ARG A 371 -7.84 12.29 4.24
CA ARG A 371 -6.49 12.04 3.76
C ARG A 371 -5.50 12.19 4.92
N ALA A 372 -4.40 11.47 4.87
CA ALA A 372 -3.26 11.68 5.76
C ALA A 372 -1.99 11.92 4.97
N GLU A 373 -1.10 12.78 5.48
CA GLU A 373 0.19 13.08 4.88
C GLU A 373 1.28 13.08 5.95
N VAL A 374 2.35 12.32 5.71
CA VAL A 374 3.60 12.44 6.46
C VAL A 374 4.42 13.53 5.82
N VAL A 375 4.51 14.67 6.48
CA VAL A 375 5.17 15.87 5.97
C VAL A 375 6.67 15.84 6.22
N LEU A 376 7.07 15.46 7.43
CA LEU A 376 8.46 15.40 7.86
C LEU A 376 8.91 13.94 7.86
N ARG A 377 9.56 13.53 6.78
CA ARG A 377 10.02 12.16 6.59
C ARG A 377 11.31 11.91 7.37
N ARG A 378 11.30 10.97 8.30
CA ARG A 378 12.48 10.51 9.02
C ARG A 378 13.08 9.28 8.33
N ASP A 379 14.05 9.47 7.46
CA ASP A 379 14.73 8.39 6.76
C ASP A 379 15.92 7.88 7.59
N ALA A 380 15.65 7.07 8.60
CA ALA A 380 16.71 6.44 9.37
C ALA A 380 17.56 5.46 8.54
N ASP A 381 17.00 4.89 7.47
CA ASP A 381 17.55 3.74 6.75
C ASP A 381 17.78 3.97 5.24
N GLY A 382 17.64 5.22 4.77
CA GLY A 382 17.95 5.60 3.39
C GLY A 382 16.74 5.63 2.44
N ALA A 383 16.94 6.21 1.26
CA ALA A 383 15.90 6.54 0.29
C ALA A 383 15.07 5.32 -0.22
N ALA A 384 15.69 4.13 -0.29
CA ALA A 384 15.00 2.92 -0.77
C ALA A 384 13.89 2.43 0.17
N GLU A 385 14.04 2.59 1.48
CA GLU A 385 13.02 2.25 2.47
C GLU A 385 11.84 3.24 2.43
N SER A 386 12.13 4.53 2.26
CA SER A 386 11.12 5.57 2.25
C SER A 386 10.10 5.40 1.13
N ALA A 387 10.55 4.90 -0.03
CA ALA A 387 9.70 4.63 -1.17
C ALA A 387 8.70 3.50 -0.91
N ALA A 388 9.15 2.40 -0.27
CA ALA A 388 8.30 1.31 0.17
C ALA A 388 7.29 1.78 1.21
N THR A 389 7.72 2.68 2.08
CA THR A 389 6.92 3.25 3.15
C THR A 389 5.78 4.08 2.59
N ALA A 390 5.98 4.88 1.54
CA ALA A 390 4.92 5.68 0.92
C ALA A 390 3.78 4.80 0.34
N ASP A 391 4.12 3.72 -0.36
CA ASP A 391 3.10 2.81 -0.92
C ASP A 391 2.33 2.07 0.20
N ARG A 392 3.02 1.62 1.26
CA ARG A 392 2.39 0.99 2.43
C ARG A 392 1.50 1.98 3.19
N PHE A 393 1.98 3.21 3.38
CA PHE A 393 1.22 4.26 4.05
C PHE A 393 -0.05 4.60 3.27
N HIS A 394 0.06 4.79 1.95
CA HIS A 394 -1.12 5.00 1.10
C HIS A 394 -2.13 3.85 1.25
N GLN A 395 -1.67 2.61 1.13
CA GLN A 395 -2.53 1.43 1.28
C GLN A 395 -3.15 1.36 2.69
N ALA A 396 -2.42 1.68 3.75
CA ALA A 396 -2.92 1.70 5.11
C ALA A 396 -4.05 2.71 5.30
N ILE A 397 -3.89 3.93 4.79
CA ILE A 397 -4.92 4.97 4.86
C ILE A 397 -6.17 4.57 4.06
N VAL A 398 -5.98 4.05 2.84
CA VAL A 398 -7.09 3.57 2.00
C VAL A 398 -7.83 2.41 2.68
N ASN A 399 -7.14 1.46 3.28
CA ASN A 399 -7.74 0.33 4.00
C ASN A 399 -8.43 0.76 5.31
N SER A 400 -8.02 1.88 5.88
CA SER A 400 -8.72 2.52 7.02
C SER A 400 -9.98 3.32 6.62
N GLY A 401 -10.33 3.32 5.33
CA GLY A 401 -11.47 4.06 4.79
C GLY A 401 -11.13 5.45 4.25
N GLY A 402 -9.89 5.93 4.41
CA GLY A 402 -9.44 7.21 3.85
C GLY A 402 -9.37 7.16 2.32
N SER A 403 -9.37 8.33 1.70
CA SER A 403 -9.32 8.46 0.24
C SER A 403 -7.89 8.35 -0.30
N SER A 404 -6.89 8.81 0.46
CA SER A 404 -5.48 8.67 0.11
C SER A 404 -4.53 8.92 1.29
N GLY A 405 -3.33 8.35 1.22
CA GLY A 405 -2.19 8.68 2.07
C GLY A 405 -0.99 9.10 1.23
N ASP A 406 -0.11 9.93 1.76
CA ASP A 406 1.10 10.35 1.08
C ASP A 406 2.27 10.55 2.05
N VAL A 407 3.49 10.40 1.55
CA VAL A 407 4.73 10.68 2.28
C VAL A 407 5.53 11.67 1.45
N GLN A 408 5.68 12.87 1.98
CA GLN A 408 6.32 13.97 1.28
C GLN A 408 7.81 13.70 1.06
N TRP A 409 8.28 13.91 -0.16
CA TRP A 409 9.68 13.66 -0.54
C TRP A 409 10.61 14.84 -0.19
N ARG A 410 10.10 16.09 -0.16
CA ARG A 410 10.90 17.32 -0.04
C ARG A 410 11.61 17.49 1.31
N PHE A 411 11.01 17.01 2.39
CA PHE A 411 11.48 17.25 3.75
C PHE A 411 12.02 15.95 4.40
N ALA A 412 13.03 15.36 3.76
CA ALA A 412 13.70 14.17 4.27
C ALA A 412 14.74 14.55 5.35
N ALA A 413 14.62 13.96 6.53
CA ALA A 413 15.61 14.04 7.59
C ALA A 413 16.41 12.73 7.64
N THR A 414 17.66 12.79 7.15
CA THR A 414 18.51 11.60 6.97
C THR A 414 19.39 11.30 8.18
N GLU A 415 19.34 12.07 9.26
CA GLU A 415 20.24 11.94 10.40
C GLU A 415 19.77 10.86 11.39
N ARG A 416 20.61 9.85 11.60
CA ARG A 416 20.41 8.77 12.57
C ARG A 416 20.49 9.29 14.01
N GLY A 417 19.62 8.81 14.88
CA GLY A 417 19.83 8.88 16.33
C GLY A 417 19.31 10.12 17.03
N LEU A 418 18.30 10.74 16.52
CA LEU A 418 17.86 12.04 16.96
C LEU A 418 16.81 12.01 18.07
N SER A 419 17.28 12.05 19.31
CA SER A 419 16.62 12.87 20.33
C SER A 419 17.01 14.34 20.09
N VAL A 420 16.54 14.93 18.96
CA VAL A 420 16.96 16.26 18.52
C VAL A 420 16.13 17.31 19.24
N ASP A 421 16.77 18.37 19.70
CA ASP A 421 16.06 19.56 20.16
C ASP A 421 15.39 20.29 18.98
N ALA A 422 14.50 21.23 19.28
CA ALA A 422 13.76 21.98 18.26
C ALA A 422 14.68 22.80 17.32
N THR A 423 15.86 23.19 17.77
CA THR A 423 16.84 23.98 17.03
C THR A 423 17.51 23.13 15.96
N THR A 424 17.90 21.91 16.32
CA THR A 424 18.50 20.93 15.41
C THR A 424 17.48 20.47 14.39
N ALA A 425 16.22 20.23 14.78
CA ALA A 425 15.14 19.88 13.85
C ALA A 425 14.94 20.98 12.78
N ARG A 426 14.92 22.27 13.19
CA ARG A 426 14.85 23.40 12.24
C ARG A 426 16.06 23.46 11.33
N ALA A 427 17.27 23.22 11.84
CA ALA A 427 18.49 23.24 11.04
C ALA A 427 18.52 22.08 10.01
N VAL A 428 17.98 20.91 10.34
CA VAL A 428 17.83 19.78 9.40
C VAL A 428 16.87 20.13 8.28
N ILE A 429 15.69 20.70 8.59
CA ILE A 429 14.73 21.14 7.57
C ILE A 429 15.31 22.26 6.70
N ALA A 430 16.04 23.23 7.31
CA ALA A 430 16.68 24.29 6.56
C ALA A 430 17.70 23.73 5.56
N ARG A 431 18.49 22.72 5.94
CA ARG A 431 19.47 22.06 5.05
C ARG A 431 18.79 21.29 3.92
N ALA A 432 17.70 20.59 4.21
CA ALA A 432 16.95 19.84 3.20
C ALA A 432 16.34 20.72 2.09
N ALA A 433 16.18 22.04 2.32
CA ALA A 433 15.60 22.99 1.39
C ALA A 433 16.51 24.22 1.17
N ASP A 434 17.81 24.01 0.98
CA ASP A 434 18.81 25.05 0.64
C ASP A 434 18.74 26.33 1.51
N GLY A 435 18.50 26.16 2.81
CA GLY A 435 18.41 27.25 3.78
C GLY A 435 17.03 27.91 3.92
N ARG A 436 16.07 27.59 3.06
CA ARG A 436 14.70 28.14 3.06
C ARG A 436 13.65 27.18 3.65
N GLY A 437 14.07 26.16 4.38
CA GLY A 437 13.25 25.03 4.78
C GLY A 437 11.98 25.38 5.57
N ALA A 438 12.00 26.41 6.41
CA ALA A 438 10.81 26.82 7.15
C ALA A 438 9.75 27.45 6.23
N ASP A 439 10.16 28.29 5.30
CA ASP A 439 9.27 28.93 4.33
C ASP A 439 8.72 27.94 3.33
N GLU A 440 9.55 27.00 2.88
CA GLU A 440 9.13 25.92 1.99
C GLU A 440 8.15 24.96 2.68
N LEU A 441 8.37 24.61 3.95
CA LEU A 441 7.43 23.83 4.72
C LEU A 441 6.08 24.54 4.85
N LEU A 442 6.11 25.82 5.19
CA LEU A 442 4.90 26.63 5.31
C LEU A 442 4.17 26.76 3.96
N ARG A 443 4.91 27.04 2.88
CA ARG A 443 4.39 27.08 1.49
C ARG A 443 3.67 25.76 1.14
N HIS A 444 4.33 24.63 1.39
CA HIS A 444 3.77 23.30 1.12
C HIS A 444 2.48 23.07 1.91
N LEU A 445 2.46 23.34 3.21
CA LEU A 445 1.27 23.17 4.04
C LEU A 445 0.11 24.06 3.57
N VAL A 446 0.37 25.32 3.20
CA VAL A 446 -0.65 26.24 2.65
C VAL A 446 -1.17 25.71 1.31
N GLN A 447 -0.29 25.21 0.43
CA GLN A 447 -0.68 24.60 -0.84
C GLN A 447 -1.58 23.38 -0.61
N GLN A 448 -1.25 22.49 0.34
CA GLN A 448 -2.07 21.33 0.69
C GLN A 448 -3.46 21.77 1.20
N LEU A 449 -3.52 22.77 2.08
CA LEU A 449 -4.79 23.30 2.59
C LEU A 449 -5.66 23.89 1.49
N ARG A 450 -5.08 24.64 0.55
CA ARG A 450 -5.80 25.24 -0.58
C ARG A 450 -6.20 24.24 -1.65
N THR A 451 -5.39 23.20 -1.87
CA THR A 451 -5.67 22.10 -2.82
C THR A 451 -6.81 21.22 -2.33
N TRP A 452 -6.73 20.74 -1.09
CA TRP A 452 -7.67 19.75 -0.55
C TRP A 452 -8.86 20.37 0.17
N ARG A 453 -8.79 21.60 0.60
CA ARG A 453 -9.85 22.38 1.24
C ARG A 453 -10.54 21.65 2.39
N PRO A 454 -9.80 21.17 3.42
CA PRO A 454 -10.36 20.40 4.54
C PRO A 454 -11.15 21.29 5.49
N GLU A 455 -12.23 20.74 6.08
CA GLU A 455 -12.95 21.40 7.20
C GLU A 455 -12.19 21.27 8.50
N VAL A 456 -11.64 20.07 8.75
CA VAL A 456 -10.89 19.73 9.94
C VAL A 456 -9.47 19.32 9.57
N VAL A 457 -8.51 19.88 10.27
CA VAL A 457 -7.11 19.46 10.21
C VAL A 457 -6.74 18.74 11.49
N VAL A 458 -6.15 17.57 11.36
CA VAL A 458 -5.56 16.80 12.45
C VAL A 458 -4.04 16.94 12.37
N VAL A 459 -3.38 17.18 13.49
CA VAL A 459 -1.92 17.22 13.57
C VAL A 459 -1.43 16.40 14.74
N GLU A 460 -0.30 15.71 14.55
CA GLU A 460 0.36 15.00 15.64
C GLU A 460 0.74 15.98 16.77
N ASP A 461 0.37 15.66 18.02
CA ASP A 461 0.56 16.52 19.20
C ASP A 461 1.36 15.83 20.32
N SER A 462 2.35 15.05 19.94
CA SER A 462 3.28 14.39 20.87
C SER A 462 4.29 15.40 21.47
N SER A 463 5.01 14.97 22.50
CA SER A 463 6.07 15.76 23.10
C SER A 463 7.36 15.81 22.27
N SER A 464 7.40 15.14 21.11
CA SER A 464 8.58 15.11 20.25
C SER A 464 8.90 16.50 19.69
N PRO A 465 10.16 16.87 19.47
CA PRO A 465 10.54 18.13 18.84
C PRO A 465 9.94 18.29 17.43
N TRP A 466 9.85 17.20 16.67
CA TRP A 466 9.28 17.18 15.33
C TRP A 466 7.78 17.46 15.33
N SER A 467 7.04 16.84 16.24
CA SER A 467 5.60 17.08 16.41
C SER A 467 5.34 18.54 16.83
N ARG A 468 6.13 19.09 17.75
CA ARG A 468 6.00 20.52 18.14
C ARG A 468 6.26 21.48 16.97
N LEU A 469 7.27 21.18 16.15
CA LEU A 469 7.59 21.98 14.97
C LEU A 469 6.46 21.92 13.94
N LEU A 470 6.01 20.71 13.58
CA LEU A 470 4.93 20.50 12.62
C LEU A 470 3.64 21.18 13.08
N ARG A 471 3.27 21.02 14.35
CA ARG A 471 2.10 21.68 14.94
C ARG A 471 2.15 23.19 14.83
N ALA A 472 3.31 23.80 15.13
CA ALA A 472 3.48 25.26 15.01
C ALA A 472 3.35 25.69 13.54
N ALA A 473 3.96 24.97 12.61
CA ALA A 473 3.87 25.25 11.16
C ALA A 473 2.44 25.09 10.63
N VAL A 474 1.70 24.05 11.06
CA VAL A 474 0.29 23.85 10.67
C VAL A 474 -0.60 24.98 11.18
N LEU A 475 -0.46 25.41 12.41
CA LEU A 475 -1.24 26.56 12.94
C LEU A 475 -0.96 27.84 12.17
N GLN A 476 0.29 28.09 11.80
CA GLN A 476 0.66 29.23 10.95
C GLN A 476 0.11 29.07 9.51
N ALA A 477 0.17 27.85 8.95
CA ALA A 477 -0.34 27.55 7.62
C ALA A 477 -1.87 27.75 7.51
N VAL A 478 -2.63 27.40 8.54
CA VAL A 478 -4.08 27.60 8.58
C VAL A 478 -4.43 29.09 8.50
N GLN A 479 -3.72 29.94 9.20
CA GLN A 479 -3.90 31.39 9.12
C GLN A 479 -3.48 31.95 7.73
N ALA A 480 -2.35 31.47 7.20
CA ALA A 480 -1.86 31.88 5.90
C ALA A 480 -2.77 31.41 4.75
N ALA A 481 -3.38 30.23 4.84
CA ALA A 481 -4.29 29.71 3.82
C ALA A 481 -5.57 30.54 3.65
N GLU A 482 -6.06 31.15 4.73
CA GLU A 482 -7.23 32.07 4.72
C GLU A 482 -6.87 33.47 4.19
N SER A 483 -5.60 33.85 4.22
CA SER A 483 -5.14 35.19 3.83
C SER A 483 -4.96 35.30 2.30
N PRO A 484 -5.58 36.30 1.65
CA PRO A 484 -5.37 36.58 0.22
C PRO A 484 -4.00 37.20 -0.09
N THR A 485 -3.26 37.65 0.93
CA THR A 485 -1.94 38.30 0.78
C THR A 485 -0.78 37.36 1.08
N SER A 486 -1.05 36.15 1.56
CA SER A 486 -0.02 35.13 1.84
C SER A 486 0.10 34.17 0.67
N PHE A 487 1.33 33.93 0.20
CA PHE A 487 1.59 33.02 -0.94
C PHE A 487 0.71 33.37 -2.14
N VAL A 488 0.80 34.60 -2.57
CA VAL A 488 -0.04 35.18 -3.66
C VAL A 488 0.13 34.41 -4.96
N GLU A 489 1.33 33.91 -5.23
CA GLU A 489 1.61 33.05 -6.40
C GLU A 489 0.72 31.80 -6.47
N GLN A 490 0.36 31.20 -5.34
CA GLN A 490 -0.58 30.07 -5.33
C GLN A 490 -1.99 30.47 -5.78
N LEU A 491 -2.38 31.72 -5.57
CA LEU A 491 -3.68 32.25 -5.99
C LEU A 491 -3.66 32.71 -7.45
N THR A 492 -2.58 33.36 -7.88
CA THR A 492 -2.48 33.99 -9.21
C THR A 492 -1.91 33.06 -10.27
N GLU A 493 -0.92 32.23 -9.89
CA GLU A 493 -0.25 31.34 -10.82
C GLU A 493 -0.78 29.91 -10.73
N ASP A 494 -1.01 29.34 -9.52
CA ASP A 494 -1.49 27.98 -9.35
C ASP A 494 -3.03 27.87 -9.37
N GLN A 495 -3.76 28.98 -9.59
CA GLN A 495 -5.23 29.06 -9.66
C GLN A 495 -5.92 28.41 -8.43
N LEU A 496 -5.25 28.42 -7.29
CA LEU A 496 -5.84 27.98 -6.03
C LEU A 496 -6.67 29.12 -5.42
N ASN A 497 -7.53 28.79 -4.48
CA ASN A 497 -8.35 29.76 -3.77
C ASN A 497 -7.98 29.79 -2.28
N VAL A 498 -8.21 30.90 -1.62
CA VAL A 498 -8.12 30.97 -0.15
C VAL A 498 -9.04 29.93 0.49
N TRP A 499 -8.59 29.36 1.59
CA TRP A 499 -9.37 28.37 2.30
C TRP A 499 -9.32 28.56 3.81
N ARG A 500 -10.49 28.52 4.44
CA ARG A 500 -10.65 28.64 5.89
C ARG A 500 -10.90 27.26 6.51
N VAL A 501 -9.95 26.77 7.29
CA VAL A 501 -10.11 25.59 8.12
C VAL A 501 -10.96 25.94 9.34
N LYS A 502 -12.00 25.14 9.60
CA LYS A 502 -12.91 25.40 10.73
C LYS A 502 -12.36 24.92 12.07
N ARG A 503 -11.54 23.86 12.07
CA ARG A 503 -11.02 23.26 13.30
C ARG A 503 -9.64 22.63 13.08
N VAL A 504 -8.71 22.85 14.05
CA VAL A 504 -7.45 22.12 14.12
C VAL A 504 -7.41 21.33 15.42
N VAL A 505 -7.15 20.03 15.34
CA VAL A 505 -7.12 19.12 16.48
C VAL A 505 -5.77 18.44 16.57
N GLY A 506 -5.13 18.57 17.74
CA GLY A 506 -3.95 17.80 18.10
C GLY A 506 -4.31 16.39 18.53
N VAL A 507 -3.57 15.39 18.07
CA VAL A 507 -3.77 13.97 18.40
C VAL A 507 -2.53 13.42 19.06
N ASP A 508 -2.69 12.84 20.27
CA ASP A 508 -1.61 12.23 21.06
C ASP A 508 -2.03 10.85 21.59
N ARG A 509 -1.03 10.04 21.96
CA ARG A 509 -1.18 8.71 22.59
C ARG A 509 -0.79 8.72 24.08
N GLY A 510 -0.35 9.87 24.59
CA GLY A 510 0.37 10.03 25.88
C GLY A 510 -0.47 10.30 27.12
N GLY A 511 -1.78 10.07 27.12
CA GLY A 511 -2.66 10.27 28.30
C GLY A 511 -3.72 11.35 28.09
N PRO A 512 -4.90 11.23 28.74
CA PRO A 512 -6.05 12.09 28.50
C PRO A 512 -5.79 13.51 28.98
N ARG A 513 -5.79 14.47 28.06
CA ARG A 513 -5.67 15.93 28.32
C ARG A 513 -6.86 16.71 27.75
N GLY A 514 -7.68 16.06 26.92
CA GLY A 514 -8.79 16.68 26.20
C GLY A 514 -9.94 15.70 25.95
N GLY A 515 -10.43 15.69 24.72
CA GLY A 515 -11.41 14.68 24.28
C GLY A 515 -10.74 13.32 24.07
N VAL A 516 -11.47 12.23 24.23
CA VAL A 516 -10.92 10.87 24.12
C VAL A 516 -11.67 10.08 23.06
N LEU A 517 -10.91 9.49 22.11
CA LEU A 517 -11.41 8.45 21.22
C LEU A 517 -10.86 7.10 21.69
N ALA A 518 -11.72 6.25 22.28
CA ALA A 518 -11.33 4.90 22.65
C ALA A 518 -11.25 4.01 21.40
N THR A 519 -10.13 3.34 21.18
CA THR A 519 -9.90 2.50 19.98
C THR A 519 -10.74 1.22 19.98
N THR A 520 -11.22 0.82 21.15
CA THR A 520 -12.15 -0.30 21.35
C THR A 520 -13.62 0.08 21.11
N THR A 521 -13.91 1.31 20.68
CA THR A 521 -15.24 1.75 20.29
C THR A 521 -15.77 0.84 19.17
N LEU A 522 -17.04 0.42 19.33
CA LEU A 522 -17.71 -0.34 18.28
C LEU A 522 -18.07 0.59 17.12
N ALA A 523 -17.78 0.19 15.91
CA ALA A 523 -18.21 0.79 14.67
C ALA A 523 -19.37 -0.05 14.08
N PRO A 524 -20.64 0.32 14.36
CA PRO A 524 -21.78 -0.52 14.02
C PRO A 524 -21.94 -0.80 12.54
N ARG A 525 -21.62 0.19 11.69
CA ARG A 525 -21.71 0.08 10.24
C ARG A 525 -20.63 -0.84 9.67
N LEU A 526 -19.46 -0.90 10.31
CA LEU A 526 -18.38 -1.79 9.93
C LEU A 526 -18.51 -3.19 10.54
N GLY A 527 -19.39 -3.35 11.55
CA GLY A 527 -19.57 -4.62 12.26
C GLY A 527 -18.37 -5.07 13.07
N LYS A 528 -17.44 -4.17 13.39
CA LYS A 528 -16.19 -4.42 14.11
C LYS A 528 -15.88 -3.27 15.07
N THR A 529 -14.89 -3.46 15.96
CA THR A 529 -14.31 -2.33 16.70
C THR A 529 -13.36 -1.55 15.79
N LEU A 530 -13.05 -0.30 16.14
CA LEU A 530 -12.10 0.51 15.37
C LEU A 530 -10.74 -0.17 15.28
N VAL A 531 -10.26 -0.77 16.38
CA VAL A 531 -8.97 -1.46 16.43
C VAL A 531 -8.97 -2.74 15.57
N ASP A 532 -10.08 -3.48 15.51
CA ASP A 532 -10.17 -4.68 14.67
C ASP A 532 -10.20 -4.36 13.19
N TYR A 533 -10.90 -3.30 12.82
CA TYR A 533 -10.94 -2.83 11.44
C TYR A 533 -9.59 -2.24 11.00
N GLY A 534 -8.94 -1.48 11.90
CA GLY A 534 -7.64 -0.84 11.65
C GLY A 534 -6.43 -1.77 11.68
N ALA A 535 -6.59 -3.02 12.13
CA ALA A 535 -5.48 -3.96 12.32
C ALA A 535 -4.66 -4.22 11.05
N HIS A 536 -5.33 -4.40 9.92
CA HIS A 536 -4.70 -4.54 8.61
C HIS A 536 -3.81 -3.34 8.26
N ALA A 537 -4.32 -2.15 8.45
CA ALA A 537 -3.57 -0.91 8.20
C ALA A 537 -2.34 -0.79 9.10
N ARG A 538 -2.43 -1.19 10.37
CA ARG A 538 -1.28 -1.19 11.28
C ARG A 538 -0.17 -2.10 10.81
N GLY A 539 -0.48 -3.31 10.33
CA GLY A 539 0.50 -4.24 9.78
C GLY A 539 1.24 -3.72 8.54
N LEU A 540 0.67 -2.73 7.84
CA LEU A 540 1.35 -2.03 6.75
C LEU A 540 2.32 -0.95 7.27
N LEU A 541 2.05 -0.37 8.43
CA LEU A 541 2.86 0.70 9.03
C LEU A 541 4.00 0.16 9.88
N THR A 542 3.79 -0.96 10.58
CA THR A 542 4.79 -1.59 11.44
C THR A 542 5.05 -3.02 11.01
N ALA A 543 6.33 -3.39 10.87
CA ALA A 543 6.73 -4.74 10.50
C ALA A 543 6.60 -5.73 11.66
N GLU A 544 6.61 -5.24 12.89
CA GLU A 544 6.33 -6.00 14.09
C GLU A 544 4.91 -5.71 14.56
N PHE A 545 4.26 -6.74 15.08
CA PHE A 545 2.94 -6.56 15.65
C PHE A 545 3.03 -5.62 16.85
N THR A 546 2.39 -4.45 16.74
CA THR A 546 2.30 -3.47 17.80
C THR A 546 0.84 -3.28 18.17
N PRO A 547 0.44 -3.47 19.43
CA PRO A 547 -0.92 -3.21 19.88
C PRO A 547 -1.35 -1.78 19.56
N ALA A 548 -2.61 -1.60 19.21
CA ALA A 548 -3.17 -0.26 19.10
C ALA A 548 -3.16 0.43 20.48
N PRO A 549 -3.00 1.76 20.56
CA PRO A 549 -3.20 2.47 21.82
C PRO A 549 -4.65 2.28 22.30
N ASP A 550 -4.87 2.29 23.61
CA ASP A 550 -6.23 2.15 24.16
C ASP A 550 -7.14 3.31 23.75
N TYR A 551 -6.57 4.48 23.59
CA TYR A 551 -7.27 5.69 23.16
C TYR A 551 -6.32 6.70 22.51
N TYR A 552 -6.92 7.64 21.79
CA TYR A 552 -6.30 8.88 21.33
C TYR A 552 -6.81 10.04 22.19
N ASP A 553 -5.89 10.89 22.68
CA ASP A 553 -6.22 12.18 23.26
C ASP A 553 -6.41 13.22 22.15
N LEU A 554 -7.52 13.95 22.19
CA LEU A 554 -7.92 14.92 21.19
C LEU A 554 -7.95 16.32 21.81
N ARG A 555 -7.01 17.18 21.39
CA ARG A 555 -6.88 18.54 21.90
C ARG A 555 -7.27 19.56 20.84
N LEU A 556 -8.25 20.41 21.13
CA LEU A 556 -8.57 21.54 20.26
C LEU A 556 -7.44 22.56 20.27
N LEU A 557 -6.86 22.85 19.10
CA LEU A 557 -5.77 23.80 18.93
C LEU A 557 -6.22 25.10 18.27
N HIS A 558 -7.24 25.04 17.40
CA HIS A 558 -7.82 26.22 16.73
C HIS A 558 -9.30 25.96 16.39
N GLY A 559 -10.09 27.01 16.36
CA GLY A 559 -11.51 26.98 15.99
C GLY A 559 -12.43 26.87 17.21
N ASN A 560 -13.74 26.77 16.94
CA ASN A 560 -14.78 26.68 17.97
C ASN A 560 -15.07 25.21 18.27
N GLY A 561 -15.11 24.85 19.53
CA GLY A 561 -15.50 23.52 20.00
C GLY A 561 -15.91 23.56 21.45
N THR A 562 -16.89 22.75 21.83
CA THR A 562 -17.21 22.52 23.25
C THR A 562 -16.07 21.74 23.90
N SER A 563 -15.64 22.16 25.07
CA SER A 563 -14.72 21.40 25.92
C SER A 563 -15.34 20.01 26.16
N GLY A 564 -14.78 18.98 25.51
CA GLY A 564 -15.28 17.59 25.60
C GLY A 564 -15.69 16.97 24.26
N MET A 565 -14.80 17.06 23.24
CA MET A 565 -14.96 16.22 22.04
C MET A 565 -14.95 14.74 22.47
N ARG A 566 -16.13 14.12 22.47
CA ARG A 566 -16.29 12.69 22.80
C ARG A 566 -15.96 11.82 21.55
N GLY A 567 -14.71 11.93 21.05
CA GLY A 567 -14.25 11.13 19.92
C GLY A 567 -14.81 11.51 18.55
N ASP A 568 -15.66 12.54 18.43
CA ASP A 568 -16.21 13.02 17.17
C ASP A 568 -15.63 14.39 16.81
N LEU A 569 -14.78 14.44 15.81
CA LEU A 569 -14.10 15.65 15.33
C LEU A 569 -15.06 16.65 14.66
N PHE A 570 -16.21 16.18 14.21
CA PHE A 570 -17.21 16.98 13.47
C PHE A 570 -18.41 17.39 14.32
N ALA A 571 -18.41 17.00 15.62
CA ALA A 571 -19.52 17.31 16.52
C ALA A 571 -19.83 18.82 16.53
N GLY A 572 -21.10 19.17 16.28
CA GLY A 572 -21.58 20.55 16.26
C GLY A 572 -21.13 21.38 15.06
N MET A 573 -20.53 20.76 14.02
CA MET A 573 -20.13 21.44 12.79
C MET A 573 -21.11 21.17 11.65
N HIS A 574 -21.38 22.19 10.86
CA HIS A 574 -21.97 22.03 9.55
C HIS A 574 -20.82 21.80 8.53
N ILE A 575 -20.86 20.66 7.85
CA ILE A 575 -19.89 20.34 6.80
C ILE A 575 -20.40 20.95 5.49
N SER A 576 -19.55 21.73 4.83
CA SER A 576 -19.89 22.32 3.53
C SER A 576 -19.95 21.23 2.45
N PRO A 577 -20.84 21.33 1.44
CA PRO A 577 -20.98 20.31 0.38
C PRO A 577 -19.66 19.96 -0.30
N GLY A 578 -19.50 18.69 -0.73
CA GLY A 578 -18.33 18.20 -1.46
C GLY A 578 -17.25 17.51 -0.61
N GLY A 579 -17.28 17.64 0.75
CA GLY A 579 -16.41 16.92 1.68
C GLY A 579 -17.13 15.82 2.45
N ASP A 580 -18.44 15.84 2.44
CA ASP A 580 -19.34 14.93 3.18
C ASP A 580 -19.97 13.90 2.24
N LEU A 581 -19.25 12.90 1.83
CA LEU A 581 -19.92 11.70 1.39
C LEU A 581 -20.31 10.90 2.63
N ARG A 582 -21.51 11.18 3.15
CA ARG A 582 -22.12 10.26 4.11
C ARG A 582 -22.45 8.98 3.36
N ARG A 583 -21.63 7.98 3.58
CA ARG A 583 -21.86 6.64 3.06
C ARG A 583 -23.12 6.12 3.73
N HIS A 584 -24.22 6.09 3.02
CA HIS A 584 -25.38 5.32 3.43
C HIS A 584 -24.99 3.84 3.38
N LEU A 585 -24.43 3.33 4.45
CA LEU A 585 -24.31 1.90 4.63
C LEU A 585 -25.71 1.38 4.87
N ASP A 586 -26.06 0.35 4.12
CA ASP A 586 -27.36 -0.31 4.23
C ASP A 586 -27.63 -0.68 5.69
N ASP A 587 -28.73 -0.19 6.25
CA ASP A 587 -29.17 -0.50 7.62
C ASP A 587 -29.36 -2.01 7.85
N ALA A 588 -29.40 -2.80 6.76
CA ALA A 588 -29.37 -4.26 6.81
C ALA A 588 -28.10 -4.86 7.44
N LEU A 589 -26.97 -4.15 7.43
CA LEU A 589 -25.72 -4.58 8.11
C LEU A 589 -25.76 -4.34 9.62
N VAL A 590 -26.68 -3.52 10.12
CA VAL A 590 -26.84 -3.22 11.56
C VAL A 590 -27.60 -4.33 12.32
N ARG A 591 -27.86 -5.48 11.72
CA ARG A 591 -28.82 -6.49 12.18
C ARG A 591 -28.56 -7.13 13.53
N ASP A 592 -27.36 -7.06 14.10
CA ASP A 592 -27.11 -7.67 15.41
C ASP A 592 -26.08 -6.90 16.25
N ILE A 593 -26.40 -5.63 16.56
CA ILE A 593 -25.57 -4.79 17.44
C ILE A 593 -25.30 -5.48 18.78
N ALA A 594 -26.23 -6.28 19.29
CA ALA A 594 -26.10 -6.95 20.58
C ALA A 594 -25.05 -8.07 20.52
N SER A 595 -24.99 -8.87 19.44
CA SER A 595 -23.94 -9.88 19.28
C SER A 595 -22.58 -9.25 19.02
N LEU A 596 -22.50 -8.18 18.21
CA LEU A 596 -21.28 -7.43 17.99
C LEU A 596 -20.74 -6.82 19.30
N HIS A 597 -21.63 -6.27 20.14
CA HIS A 597 -21.25 -5.78 21.48
C HIS A 597 -20.67 -6.89 22.35
N ARG A 598 -21.29 -8.07 22.35
CA ARG A 598 -20.76 -9.25 23.11
C ARG A 598 -19.40 -9.67 22.60
N LEU A 599 -19.18 -9.72 21.29
CA LEU A 599 -17.89 -10.05 20.70
C LEU A 599 -16.81 -9.02 21.04
N ALA A 600 -17.11 -7.74 20.88
CA ALA A 600 -16.20 -6.64 21.23
C ALA A 600 -15.85 -6.64 22.74
N GLN A 601 -16.83 -6.92 23.61
CA GLN A 601 -16.60 -7.04 25.04
C GLN A 601 -15.77 -8.27 25.39
N ARG A 602 -16.01 -9.40 24.74
CA ARG A 602 -15.24 -10.63 24.92
C ARG A 602 -13.77 -10.41 24.52
N ARG A 603 -13.53 -9.77 23.39
CA ARG A 603 -12.18 -9.41 22.93
C ARG A 603 -11.49 -8.46 23.93
N ARG A 604 -12.15 -7.39 24.37
CA ARG A 604 -11.62 -6.46 25.39
C ARG A 604 -11.24 -7.19 26.67
N ASN A 605 -12.07 -8.09 27.13
CA ASN A 605 -11.80 -8.87 28.34
C ASN A 605 -10.59 -9.79 28.15
N ALA A 606 -10.46 -10.43 26.97
CA ALA A 606 -9.29 -11.25 26.63
C ALA A 606 -7.99 -10.42 26.61
N VAL A 607 -7.98 -9.25 25.97
CA VAL A 607 -6.81 -8.37 25.92
C VAL A 607 -6.45 -7.85 27.32
N ARG A 608 -7.43 -7.33 28.09
CA ARG A 608 -7.18 -6.86 29.46
C ARG A 608 -6.63 -7.95 30.38
N LEU A 609 -7.13 -9.17 30.23
CA LEU A 609 -6.64 -10.30 30.98
C LEU A 609 -5.20 -10.61 30.62
N LEU A 610 -4.84 -10.57 29.33
CA LEU A 610 -3.46 -10.70 28.86
C LEU A 610 -2.54 -9.61 29.44
N ASP A 611 -2.98 -8.35 29.47
CA ASP A 611 -2.20 -7.23 30.02
C ASP A 611 -2.00 -7.32 31.53
N SER A 612 -2.98 -7.88 32.25
CA SER A 612 -2.94 -8.04 33.70
C SER A 612 -2.24 -9.31 34.17
N MET A 613 -1.85 -10.21 33.25
CA MET A 613 -1.27 -11.50 33.59
C MET A 613 0.14 -11.43 34.15
N GLY A 614 0.33 -12.06 35.32
CA GLY A 614 1.63 -12.50 35.80
C GLY A 614 2.13 -13.76 35.06
N ASP A 615 3.40 -14.10 35.27
CA ASP A 615 4.09 -15.20 34.58
C ASP A 615 3.41 -16.59 34.71
N GLU A 616 2.79 -16.88 35.82
CA GLU A 616 2.08 -18.16 36.04
C GLU A 616 0.79 -18.27 35.26
N GLN A 617 0.07 -17.15 35.11
CA GLN A 617 -1.20 -17.10 34.37
C GLN A 617 -0.97 -17.18 32.86
N ALA A 618 0.15 -16.65 32.33
CA ALA A 618 0.55 -16.79 30.94
C ALA A 618 0.72 -18.27 30.54
N LEU A 619 1.18 -19.13 31.47
CA LEU A 619 1.28 -20.57 31.25
C LEU A 619 -0.09 -21.26 31.06
N ALA A 620 -1.07 -20.87 31.84
CA ALA A 620 -2.43 -21.41 31.71
C ALA A 620 -3.08 -21.03 30.38
N TRP A 621 -2.81 -19.84 29.87
CA TRP A 621 -3.35 -19.34 28.62
C TRP A 621 -2.83 -20.02 27.37
N SER A 622 -1.56 -20.45 27.35
CA SER A 622 -1.01 -21.16 26.19
C SER A 622 -1.77 -22.46 25.90
N GLY A 623 -2.32 -23.12 26.94
CA GLY A 623 -3.17 -24.29 26.81
C GLY A 623 -4.66 -23.98 26.52
N GLN A 624 -5.08 -22.72 26.63
CA GLN A 624 -6.50 -22.31 26.51
C GLN A 624 -6.76 -21.36 25.34
N ILE A 625 -5.76 -21.09 24.47
CA ILE A 625 -5.89 -20.14 23.35
C ILE A 625 -7.14 -20.48 22.51
N GLU A 626 -7.33 -21.76 22.16
CA GLU A 626 -8.47 -22.19 21.35
C GLU A 626 -9.82 -21.88 22.04
N SER A 627 -9.92 -22.11 23.34
CA SER A 627 -11.16 -21.83 24.10
C SER A 627 -11.39 -20.32 24.25
N ALA A 628 -10.35 -19.53 24.41
CA ALA A 628 -10.39 -18.08 24.56
C ALA A 628 -10.76 -17.36 23.26
N THR A 629 -10.33 -17.91 22.12
CA THR A 629 -10.61 -17.35 20.79
C THR A 629 -11.87 -17.90 20.14
N ARG A 630 -12.52 -18.89 20.72
CA ARG A 630 -13.73 -19.53 20.18
C ARG A 630 -14.85 -18.53 19.98
N GLY A 631 -15.37 -18.46 18.73
CA GLY A 631 -16.47 -17.55 18.34
C GLY A 631 -16.02 -16.12 18.03
N LEU A 632 -14.72 -15.84 18.00
CA LEU A 632 -14.17 -14.66 17.36
C LEU A 632 -13.96 -14.91 15.87
N ASP A 633 -13.92 -13.83 15.06
CA ASP A 633 -13.48 -13.94 13.68
C ASP A 633 -11.99 -14.34 13.61
N ALA A 634 -11.57 -14.87 12.44
CA ALA A 634 -10.23 -15.42 12.28
C ALA A 634 -9.11 -14.40 12.57
N ASP A 635 -9.31 -13.14 12.20
CA ASP A 635 -8.31 -12.09 12.40
C ASP A 635 -8.19 -11.68 13.87
N SER A 636 -9.32 -11.49 14.57
CA SER A 636 -9.32 -11.21 16.01
C SER A 636 -8.73 -12.37 16.83
N ALA A 637 -9.03 -13.60 16.44
CA ALA A 637 -8.47 -14.79 17.07
C ALA A 637 -6.94 -14.88 16.86
N ALA A 638 -6.47 -14.62 15.64
CA ALA A 638 -5.06 -14.58 15.32
C ALA A 638 -4.31 -13.48 16.08
N GLN A 639 -4.90 -12.29 16.23
CA GLN A 639 -4.32 -11.20 17.01
C GLN A 639 -4.13 -11.60 18.47
N ILE A 640 -5.14 -12.22 19.09
CA ILE A 640 -5.03 -12.71 20.48
C ILE A 640 -3.93 -13.77 20.60
N ALA A 641 -3.87 -14.74 19.68
CA ALA A 641 -2.82 -15.75 19.69
C ALA A 641 -1.42 -15.14 19.56
N PHE A 642 -1.28 -14.11 18.73
CA PHE A 642 -0.03 -13.38 18.54
C PHE A 642 0.37 -12.58 19.79
N LEU A 643 -0.59 -11.88 20.44
CA LEU A 643 -0.39 -11.18 21.72
C LEU A 643 0.07 -12.14 22.84
N VAL A 644 -0.53 -13.34 22.93
CA VAL A 644 -0.09 -14.39 23.86
C VAL A 644 1.36 -14.78 23.57
N ALA A 645 1.71 -14.98 22.30
CA ALA A 645 3.08 -15.31 21.91
C ALA A 645 4.06 -14.18 22.29
N ASP A 646 3.71 -12.93 22.03
CA ASP A 646 4.52 -11.76 22.41
C ASP A 646 4.75 -11.69 23.92
N ARG A 647 3.68 -11.87 24.70
CA ARG A 647 3.79 -11.83 26.16
C ARG A 647 4.67 -12.96 26.70
N LEU A 648 4.51 -14.18 26.17
CA LEU A 648 5.35 -15.33 26.51
C LEU A 648 6.82 -15.09 26.14
N ALA A 649 7.08 -14.51 24.98
CA ALA A 649 8.43 -14.16 24.54
C ALA A 649 9.07 -13.10 25.48
N ALA A 650 8.32 -12.05 25.84
CA ALA A 650 8.77 -11.00 26.75
C ALA A 650 9.12 -11.53 28.15
N THR A 651 8.41 -12.56 28.63
CA THR A 651 8.72 -13.23 29.91
C THR A 651 9.82 -14.29 29.79
N GLY A 652 10.48 -14.38 28.65
CA GLY A 652 11.58 -15.32 28.39
C GLY A 652 11.16 -16.76 28.11
N ARG A 653 9.86 -17.01 27.84
CA ARG A 653 9.29 -18.33 27.54
C ARG A 653 9.13 -18.55 26.04
N ALA A 654 10.27 -18.46 25.34
CA ALA A 654 10.32 -18.44 23.88
C ALA A 654 9.78 -19.73 23.22
N ASP A 655 9.90 -20.87 23.86
CA ASP A 655 9.34 -22.17 23.42
C ASP A 655 7.81 -22.18 23.46
N MET A 656 7.20 -21.65 24.51
CA MET A 656 5.75 -21.52 24.59
C MET A 656 5.21 -20.44 23.65
N ALA A 657 5.98 -19.39 23.43
CA ALA A 657 5.66 -18.39 22.39
C ALA A 657 5.64 -19.05 21.02
N ALA A 658 6.61 -19.94 20.71
CA ALA A 658 6.61 -20.69 19.47
C ALA A 658 5.37 -21.63 19.34
N ASP A 659 4.92 -22.28 20.44
CA ASP A 659 3.70 -23.10 20.43
C ASP A 659 2.45 -22.24 20.09
N ALA A 660 2.34 -21.05 20.66
CA ALA A 660 1.24 -20.12 20.35
C ALA A 660 1.27 -19.67 18.88
N LEU A 661 2.46 -19.39 18.33
CA LEU A 661 2.62 -19.05 16.90
C LEU A 661 2.29 -20.23 15.99
N HIS A 662 2.67 -21.47 16.37
CA HIS A 662 2.25 -22.68 15.63
C HIS A 662 0.74 -22.85 15.63
N HIS A 663 0.08 -22.62 16.78
CA HIS A 663 -1.38 -22.65 16.84
C HIS A 663 -1.98 -21.64 15.87
N LEU A 664 -1.49 -20.39 15.86
CA LEU A 664 -1.95 -19.35 14.95
C LEU A 664 -1.83 -19.79 13.48
N VAL A 665 -0.64 -20.25 13.06
CA VAL A 665 -0.40 -20.66 11.67
C VAL A 665 -1.31 -21.82 11.23
N ARG A 666 -1.62 -22.75 12.16
CA ARG A 666 -2.49 -23.91 11.87
C ARG A 666 -3.97 -23.59 11.87
N ALA A 667 -4.44 -22.82 12.84
CA ALA A 667 -5.84 -22.49 12.99
C ALA A 667 -6.30 -21.31 12.11
N HIS A 668 -5.38 -20.41 11.79
CA HIS A 668 -5.67 -19.14 11.10
C HIS A 668 -4.66 -18.88 9.97
N ALA A 669 -4.45 -19.89 9.09
CA ALA A 669 -3.47 -19.82 8.00
C ALA A 669 -3.72 -18.69 7.00
N ASP A 670 -4.97 -18.26 6.85
CA ASP A 670 -5.40 -17.18 5.96
C ASP A 670 -5.33 -15.80 6.63
N SER A 671 -5.04 -15.73 7.94
CA SER A 671 -4.85 -14.45 8.63
C SER A 671 -3.55 -13.78 8.17
N GLU A 672 -3.58 -12.46 8.15
CA GLU A 672 -2.42 -11.61 7.83
C GLU A 672 -1.24 -11.81 8.78
N LEU A 673 -1.52 -12.19 10.03
CA LEU A 673 -0.51 -12.50 11.04
C LEU A 673 0.17 -13.84 10.82
N ALA A 674 -0.35 -14.73 9.97
CA ALA A 674 0.26 -16.03 9.72
C ALA A 674 1.66 -15.91 9.12
N GLU A 675 1.89 -14.95 8.20
CA GLU A 675 3.22 -14.70 7.64
C GLU A 675 4.19 -14.13 8.68
N ALA A 676 3.73 -13.21 9.53
CA ALA A 676 4.52 -12.69 10.64
C ALA A 676 4.91 -13.81 11.63
N ALA A 677 3.96 -14.70 11.94
CA ALA A 677 4.21 -15.84 12.79
C ALA A 677 5.24 -16.82 12.19
N LEU A 678 5.18 -17.08 10.88
CA LEU A 678 6.16 -17.90 10.18
C LEU A 678 7.57 -17.26 10.20
N ILE A 679 7.68 -15.96 9.98
CA ILE A 679 8.96 -15.23 10.11
C ILE A 679 9.52 -15.40 11.52
N ARG A 680 8.71 -15.14 12.57
CA ARG A 680 9.15 -15.30 13.96
C ARG A 680 9.54 -16.74 14.32
N LEU A 681 8.82 -17.74 13.82
CA LEU A 681 9.16 -19.14 14.03
C LEU A 681 10.51 -19.49 13.41
N VAL A 682 10.79 -19.04 12.18
CA VAL A 682 12.10 -19.26 11.55
C VAL A 682 13.19 -18.54 12.34
N GLN A 683 12.97 -17.29 12.75
CA GLN A 683 13.92 -16.54 13.59
C GLN A 683 14.18 -17.26 14.92
N HIS A 684 13.14 -17.76 15.59
CA HIS A 684 13.24 -18.51 16.83
C HIS A 684 14.10 -19.77 16.67
N TYR A 685 13.80 -20.61 15.68
CA TYR A 685 14.54 -21.85 15.43
C TYR A 685 15.94 -21.64 14.85
N SER A 686 16.20 -20.52 14.21
CA SER A 686 17.53 -20.13 13.72
C SER A 686 18.42 -19.52 14.81
N SER A 687 17.81 -19.07 15.94
CA SER A 687 18.57 -18.40 17.00
C SER A 687 19.39 -19.40 17.82
N GLY A 688 20.63 -19.06 18.16
CA GLY A 688 21.47 -19.86 19.07
C GLY A 688 20.97 -19.83 20.53
N GLU A 689 20.23 -18.79 20.91
CA GLU A 689 19.71 -18.60 22.27
C GLU A 689 18.57 -19.58 22.57
N ALA A 690 17.69 -19.83 21.62
CA ALA A 690 16.61 -20.79 21.75
C ALA A 690 17.15 -22.20 22.07
N SER A 691 18.28 -22.56 21.45
CA SER A 691 18.94 -23.87 21.68
C SER A 691 19.51 -24.02 23.09
N TRP A 692 19.93 -22.92 23.69
CA TRP A 692 20.49 -22.93 25.05
C TRP A 692 19.41 -23.18 26.11
N ARG A 693 18.20 -22.65 25.90
CA ARG A 693 17.03 -22.76 26.78
C ARG A 693 16.33 -24.12 26.68
N MET A 694 16.37 -24.78 25.52
CA MET A 694 15.73 -26.12 25.30
C MET A 694 16.31 -27.28 26.05
N LYS A 695 17.48 -27.15 26.65
CA LYS A 695 18.08 -28.25 27.46
C LYS A 695 17.19 -28.77 28.60
N ARG A 696 16.07 -28.11 28.88
CA ARG A 696 15.19 -28.45 30.03
C ARG A 696 13.83 -29.01 29.71
N SER A 697 13.39 -29.17 28.44
CA SER A 697 12.03 -29.63 28.13
C SER A 697 11.98 -30.84 27.22
N THR A 698 11.85 -32.03 27.77
CA THR A 698 11.51 -33.30 27.05
C THR A 698 10.06 -33.33 26.51
N LYS A 699 9.19 -32.40 26.95
CA LYS A 699 7.78 -32.32 26.55
C LYS A 699 7.63 -31.76 25.13
N PHE A 700 8.51 -30.88 24.71
CA PHE A 700 8.50 -30.18 23.43
C PHE A 700 8.68 -31.12 22.22
N LYS A 701 9.52 -32.17 22.35
CA LYS A 701 9.73 -33.17 21.27
C LYS A 701 8.45 -33.92 20.88
N ARG A 702 7.52 -34.09 21.81
CA ARG A 702 6.23 -34.75 21.55
C ARG A 702 5.20 -33.82 20.93
N GLN A 703 5.28 -32.55 21.18
CA GLN A 703 4.33 -31.55 20.66
C GLN A 703 4.61 -31.18 19.21
N ILE A 704 5.88 -31.04 18.80
CA ILE A 704 6.23 -30.77 17.39
C ILE A 704 5.89 -31.99 16.51
N ALA A 705 6.18 -33.21 16.95
CA ALA A 705 5.78 -34.41 16.22
C ALA A 705 4.27 -34.45 15.98
N ARG A 706 3.46 -34.08 16.99
CA ARG A 706 1.99 -33.97 16.87
C ARG A 706 1.53 -32.76 16.03
N ALA A 707 2.34 -31.71 15.94
CA ALA A 707 2.03 -30.50 15.16
C ALA A 707 2.28 -30.69 13.66
N VAL A 708 3.08 -31.69 13.30
CA VAL A 708 3.44 -32.03 11.90
C VAL A 708 2.66 -33.28 11.41
N GLU A 709 2.05 -34.06 12.32
CA GLU A 709 1.21 -35.16 11.91
C GLU A 709 -0.17 -34.68 11.44
N PRO A 710 -0.65 -35.10 10.26
CA PRO A 710 -2.00 -34.76 9.81
C PRO A 710 -3.00 -35.46 10.73
N SER A 711 -3.94 -34.69 11.31
CA SER A 711 -5.10 -35.23 11.98
C SER A 711 -5.94 -35.98 10.94
N GLY A 712 -5.82 -37.34 10.98
CA GLY A 712 -6.66 -38.18 10.15
C GLY A 712 -8.09 -38.17 10.65
N GLU A 713 -8.92 -37.33 10.03
CA GLU A 713 -10.34 -37.55 9.81
C GLU A 713 -10.82 -36.48 8.86
N ALA A 714 -11.13 -36.87 7.64
CA ALA A 714 -11.68 -36.04 6.60
C ALA A 714 -13.14 -35.69 6.88
N PRO A 715 -13.55 -34.40 6.95
CA PRO A 715 -14.96 -34.04 6.81
C PRO A 715 -15.37 -34.18 5.35
N ARG A 716 -16.52 -34.77 5.10
CA ARG A 716 -17.15 -34.86 3.78
C ARG A 716 -17.46 -33.48 3.22
N GLU A 717 -17.09 -33.26 1.95
CA GLU A 717 -17.18 -32.03 1.18
C GLU A 717 -18.55 -31.33 1.14
N PRO A 718 -18.50 -30.01 0.98
CA PRO A 718 -19.05 -29.42 -0.23
C PRO A 718 -17.95 -28.74 -1.07
N ARG A 719 -18.06 -28.93 -2.37
CA ARG A 719 -17.14 -28.41 -3.39
C ARG A 719 -16.98 -26.88 -3.27
N ARG A 720 -15.84 -26.45 -2.77
CA ARG A 720 -15.27 -25.12 -2.99
C ARG A 720 -13.79 -25.28 -3.27
N VAL A 721 -13.27 -24.43 -4.14
CA VAL A 721 -11.89 -24.34 -4.60
C VAL A 721 -10.96 -24.42 -3.39
N GLN A 722 -10.09 -25.42 -3.35
CA GLN A 722 -9.14 -25.67 -2.26
C GLN A 722 -8.05 -24.60 -2.25
N PRO A 723 -7.79 -23.91 -1.12
CA PRO A 723 -6.48 -23.35 -0.83
C PRO A 723 -5.51 -24.51 -0.63
N ALA A 724 -4.29 -24.40 -1.17
CA ALA A 724 -3.25 -25.40 -1.01
C ALA A 724 -3.00 -25.65 0.49
N ALA A 725 -3.38 -26.82 0.96
CA ALA A 725 -3.29 -27.20 2.35
C ALA A 725 -1.81 -27.26 2.79
N LEU A 726 -1.51 -26.62 3.91
CA LEU A 726 -0.28 -26.78 4.71
C LEU A 726 -0.17 -28.21 5.32
N GLY A 727 -0.58 -29.24 4.62
CA GLY A 727 -0.77 -30.55 5.16
C GLY A 727 -0.30 -31.73 4.29
N ALA A 728 0.75 -31.59 3.50
CA ALA A 728 1.30 -32.71 2.75
C ALA A 728 2.68 -33.12 3.31
N ASN A 729 2.65 -34.23 4.04
CA ASN A 729 3.75 -35.18 4.28
C ASN A 729 5.19 -34.61 4.36
N VAL A 730 5.58 -34.19 5.54
CA VAL A 730 6.97 -34.29 5.97
C VAL A 730 7.04 -35.39 7.04
N GLN A 731 7.43 -36.59 6.64
CA GLN A 731 7.83 -37.65 7.57
C GLN A 731 9.18 -37.25 8.17
N VAL A 732 9.16 -36.77 9.42
CA VAL A 732 10.38 -36.60 10.22
C VAL A 732 10.78 -37.98 10.73
N THR A 733 11.70 -38.63 10.04
CA THR A 733 12.38 -39.83 10.57
C THR A 733 13.34 -39.40 11.67
N ALA A 734 12.87 -39.45 12.92
CA ALA A 734 13.71 -39.20 14.08
C ALA A 734 14.54 -40.43 14.38
N ASP A 735 15.79 -40.50 13.92
CA ASP A 735 16.77 -41.46 14.38
C ASP A 735 17.15 -41.19 15.84
N ARG A 736 16.80 -42.15 16.69
CA ARG A 736 17.09 -42.15 18.13
C ARG A 736 18.52 -42.65 18.34
N LYS A 737 19.53 -41.80 18.41
CA LYS A 737 20.75 -42.09 19.19
C LYS A 737 21.53 -40.79 19.52
N THR A 738 21.78 -40.65 20.86
CA THR A 738 22.79 -39.82 21.56
C THR A 738 22.79 -38.31 21.28
N ALA A 739 22.10 -37.54 22.13
CA ALA A 739 22.15 -36.10 22.17
C ALA A 739 23.22 -35.57 23.12
N SER A 740 24.38 -35.19 22.61
CA SER A 740 25.32 -34.28 23.29
C SER A 740 24.84 -32.80 23.18
N ALA A 741 25.43 -31.91 23.98
CA ALA A 741 25.03 -30.48 24.04
C ALA A 741 25.09 -29.75 22.67
N ALA A 742 25.88 -30.20 21.72
CA ALA A 742 25.91 -29.74 20.33
C ALA A 742 24.64 -30.18 19.56
N GLY A 743 23.98 -31.26 19.92
CA GLY A 743 22.82 -31.81 19.23
C GLY A 743 21.53 -30.96 19.34
N GLY A 744 21.45 -30.07 20.34
CA GLY A 744 20.28 -29.20 20.51
C GLY A 744 20.20 -28.05 19.49
N VAL A 745 21.35 -27.41 19.20
CA VAL A 745 21.44 -26.31 18.21
C VAL A 745 21.20 -26.83 16.80
N GLU A 746 21.80 -27.96 16.50
CA GLU A 746 21.66 -28.62 15.20
C GLU A 746 20.22 -29.07 14.95
N GLN A 747 19.55 -29.61 15.96
CA GLN A 747 18.17 -30.05 15.83
C GLN A 747 17.19 -28.89 15.60
N GLN A 748 17.37 -27.72 16.25
CA GLN A 748 16.59 -26.53 15.99
C GLN A 748 16.88 -25.97 14.60
N SER A 749 18.13 -25.90 14.21
CA SER A 749 18.51 -25.47 12.88
C SER A 749 17.90 -26.37 11.80
N LYS A 750 17.76 -27.66 12.03
CA LYS A 750 17.03 -28.59 11.15
C LYS A 750 15.54 -28.24 11.06
N LEU A 751 14.88 -27.93 12.18
CA LEU A 751 13.48 -27.46 12.17
C LEU A 751 13.31 -26.15 11.41
N ALA A 752 14.24 -25.20 11.57
CA ALA A 752 14.20 -23.97 10.80
C ALA A 752 14.30 -24.24 9.28
N VAL A 753 15.19 -25.17 8.88
CA VAL A 753 15.37 -25.55 7.47
C VAL A 753 14.14 -26.29 6.93
N GLU A 754 13.56 -27.22 7.68
CA GLU A 754 12.33 -27.93 7.29
C GLU A 754 11.15 -26.96 7.14
N LEU A 755 10.99 -26.04 8.09
CA LEU A 755 9.98 -24.97 7.98
C LEU A 755 10.26 -24.07 6.78
N GLY A 756 11.52 -23.70 6.54
CA GLY A 756 11.95 -22.94 5.38
C GLY A 756 11.59 -23.62 4.05
N GLU A 757 11.84 -24.92 3.92
CA GLU A 757 11.47 -25.70 2.72
C GLU A 757 9.96 -25.81 2.53
N LEU A 758 9.18 -25.91 3.60
CA LEU A 758 7.73 -25.84 3.52
C LEU A 758 7.27 -24.46 3.01
N ILE A 759 7.81 -23.37 3.57
CA ILE A 759 7.50 -22.01 3.14
C ILE A 759 7.91 -21.80 1.66
N LYS A 760 9.06 -22.30 1.25
CA LYS A 760 9.53 -22.23 -0.14
C LYS A 760 8.54 -22.83 -1.13
N ARG A 761 7.88 -23.95 -0.76
CA ARG A 761 6.88 -24.63 -1.60
C ARG A 761 5.52 -23.94 -1.58
N THR A 762 5.09 -23.42 -0.43
CA THR A 762 3.72 -22.89 -0.24
C THR A 762 3.63 -21.38 -0.41
N ARG A 763 4.71 -20.64 -0.09
CA ARG A 763 4.78 -19.17 -0.08
C ARG A 763 6.16 -18.71 -0.57
N PRO A 764 6.50 -18.90 -1.86
CA PRO A 764 7.86 -18.65 -2.37
C PRO A 764 8.30 -17.18 -2.22
N GLU A 765 7.38 -16.21 -2.30
CA GLU A 765 7.72 -14.80 -2.07
C GLU A 765 8.11 -14.55 -0.60
N LEU A 766 7.39 -15.14 0.35
CA LEU A 766 7.74 -15.05 1.77
C LEU A 766 9.08 -15.72 2.05
N TYR A 767 9.37 -16.85 1.40
CA TYR A 767 10.67 -17.54 1.51
C TYR A 767 11.83 -16.62 1.11
N MET A 768 11.64 -15.78 0.10
CA MET A 768 12.66 -14.84 -0.38
C MET A 768 12.73 -13.53 0.43
N ASN A 769 11.82 -13.33 1.39
CA ASN A 769 11.83 -12.16 2.26
C ASN A 769 13.10 -12.14 3.13
N PRO A 770 13.91 -11.07 3.12
CA PRO A 770 15.17 -11.00 3.88
C PRO A 770 15.01 -11.23 5.38
N ARG A 771 13.88 -10.81 5.99
CA ARG A 771 13.58 -11.02 7.43
C ARG A 771 13.46 -12.50 7.80
N LEU A 772 13.06 -13.35 6.84
CA LEU A 772 12.98 -14.80 6.99
C LEU A 772 14.26 -15.47 6.49
N ARG A 773 14.72 -15.09 5.32
CA ARG A 773 15.78 -15.81 4.60
C ARG A 773 17.15 -15.63 5.23
N LEU A 774 17.44 -14.44 5.80
CA LEU A 774 18.72 -14.17 6.46
C LEU A 774 18.91 -15.09 7.68
N PRO A 775 18.01 -15.15 8.70
CA PRO A 775 18.15 -16.10 9.80
C PRO A 775 18.14 -17.56 9.32
N LEU A 776 17.33 -17.91 8.33
CA LEU A 776 17.33 -19.25 7.75
C LEU A 776 18.70 -19.62 7.15
N SER A 777 19.41 -18.69 6.53
CA SER A 777 20.75 -18.92 6.00
C SER A 777 21.75 -19.29 7.10
N VAL A 778 21.61 -18.69 8.27
CA VAL A 778 22.43 -19.07 9.45
C VAL A 778 22.14 -20.51 9.87
N ALA A 779 20.86 -20.90 9.92
CA ALA A 779 20.47 -22.28 10.24
C ALA A 779 20.95 -23.28 9.18
N GLN A 780 20.82 -22.95 7.91
CA GLN A 780 21.29 -23.78 6.78
C GLN A 780 22.80 -24.07 6.84
N ARG A 781 23.61 -23.07 7.18
CA ARG A 781 25.06 -23.28 7.38
C ARG A 781 25.36 -24.26 8.49
N ARG A 782 24.60 -24.23 9.60
CA ARG A 782 24.79 -25.13 10.76
C ARG A 782 24.46 -26.58 10.46
N VAL A 783 23.56 -26.84 9.51
CA VAL A 783 23.11 -28.22 9.17
C VAL A 783 23.67 -28.73 7.84
N GLY A 784 24.70 -28.07 7.28
CA GLY A 784 25.43 -28.56 6.12
C GLY A 784 24.97 -28.02 4.75
N PHE A 785 23.95 -27.12 4.71
CA PHE A 785 23.49 -26.45 3.47
C PHE A 785 24.21 -25.12 3.22
N GLY A 786 25.50 -25.05 3.53
CA GLY A 786 26.28 -23.80 3.48
C GLY A 786 26.35 -23.17 2.10
N ARG A 787 26.42 -23.97 1.01
CA ARG A 787 26.48 -23.45 -0.37
C ARG A 787 25.23 -22.64 -0.75
N GLU A 788 24.04 -23.15 -0.43
CA GLU A 788 22.78 -22.44 -0.73
C GLU A 788 22.66 -21.15 0.09
N ALA A 789 23.04 -21.21 1.37
CA ALA A 789 23.08 -20.04 2.24
C ALA A 789 24.06 -18.98 1.72
N ASP A 790 25.28 -19.38 1.34
CA ASP A 790 26.32 -18.47 0.83
C ASP A 790 25.93 -17.81 -0.49
N ASN A 791 25.35 -18.58 -1.41
CA ASN A 791 24.83 -18.05 -2.67
C ASN A 791 23.78 -16.95 -2.42
N TYR A 792 22.81 -17.20 -1.51
CA TYR A 792 21.83 -16.21 -1.16
C TYR A 792 22.43 -14.97 -0.51
N LEU A 793 23.34 -15.15 0.46
CA LEU A 793 23.98 -14.03 1.14
C LEU A 793 24.84 -13.20 0.18
N GLN A 794 25.54 -13.82 -0.76
CA GLN A 794 26.31 -13.12 -1.82
C GLN A 794 25.37 -12.32 -2.73
N GLN A 795 24.25 -12.92 -3.12
CA GLN A 795 23.23 -12.22 -3.91
C GLN A 795 22.67 -11.02 -3.13
N LEU A 796 22.27 -11.20 -1.87
CA LEU A 796 21.73 -10.14 -1.03
C LEU A 796 22.75 -9.01 -0.80
N ALA A 797 24.02 -9.37 -0.58
CA ALA A 797 25.11 -8.40 -0.40
C ALA A 797 25.42 -7.58 -1.65
N ARG A 798 25.19 -8.13 -2.85
CA ARG A 798 25.41 -7.47 -4.13
C ARG A 798 24.20 -6.69 -4.61
N ASP A 799 23.01 -7.33 -4.58
CA ASP A 799 21.83 -6.88 -5.31
C ASP A 799 20.83 -6.11 -4.41
N SER A 800 20.99 -6.16 -3.06
CA SER A 800 20.09 -5.45 -2.17
C SER A 800 20.26 -3.94 -2.26
N THR A 801 19.19 -3.24 -2.54
CA THR A 801 19.13 -1.77 -2.47
C THR A 801 19.03 -1.27 -1.01
N HIS A 802 18.62 -2.13 -0.08
CA HIS A 802 18.47 -1.80 1.33
C HIS A 802 19.80 -1.94 2.07
N PRO A 803 20.36 -0.87 2.65
CA PRO A 803 21.70 -0.89 3.24
C PRO A 803 21.83 -1.88 4.40
N ILE A 804 20.84 -1.96 5.29
CA ILE A 804 20.85 -2.86 6.45
C ILE A 804 20.96 -4.32 6.00
N TRP A 805 20.13 -4.76 5.07
CA TRP A 805 20.17 -6.15 4.58
C TRP A 805 21.48 -6.49 3.89
N ARG A 806 22.00 -5.54 3.12
CA ARG A 806 23.31 -5.68 2.46
C ARG A 806 24.43 -5.83 3.48
N ASP A 807 24.44 -5.00 4.51
CA ASP A 807 25.49 -5.02 5.53
C ASP A 807 25.35 -6.24 6.46
N CYS A 808 24.12 -6.65 6.80
CA CYS A 808 23.87 -7.90 7.50
C CYS A 808 24.39 -9.11 6.69
N ALA A 809 24.11 -9.16 5.38
CA ALA A 809 24.57 -10.25 4.53
C ALA A 809 26.11 -10.29 4.43
N ARG A 810 26.77 -9.13 4.31
CA ARG A 810 28.24 -9.01 4.31
C ARG A 810 28.83 -9.47 5.65
N THR A 811 28.22 -9.07 6.75
CA THR A 811 28.64 -9.48 8.10
C THR A 811 28.50 -10.99 8.26
N GLU A 812 27.39 -11.60 7.85
CA GLU A 812 27.19 -13.04 7.92
C GLU A 812 28.16 -13.81 7.01
N LEU A 813 28.44 -13.33 5.80
CA LEU A 813 29.46 -13.90 4.93
C LEU A 813 30.85 -13.86 5.57
N TRP A 814 31.18 -12.76 6.24
CA TRP A 814 32.45 -12.58 6.91
C TRP A 814 32.58 -13.46 8.18
N MET A 815 31.49 -13.56 8.97
CA MET A 815 31.41 -14.34 10.20
C MET A 815 31.37 -15.85 9.94
N GLY A 816 30.80 -16.32 8.84
CA GLY A 816 30.53 -17.71 8.55
C GLY A 816 31.76 -18.64 8.71
N PRO A 817 32.91 -18.30 8.15
CA PRO A 817 34.14 -19.10 8.33
C PRO A 817 34.73 -19.04 9.75
N ARG A 818 34.26 -18.11 10.56
CA ARG A 818 34.77 -17.82 11.91
C ARG A 818 33.83 -18.27 13.03
N GLN A 819 32.73 -18.91 12.68
CA GLN A 819 31.78 -19.50 13.65
C GLN A 819 32.51 -20.65 14.40
N GLY A 820 32.62 -20.49 15.74
CA GLY A 820 33.38 -21.42 16.58
C GLY A 820 34.67 -20.84 17.14
N LEU A 821 35.10 -19.66 16.71
CA LEU A 821 36.21 -18.98 17.37
C LEU A 821 35.78 -18.41 18.73
N PRO A 822 36.65 -18.47 19.76
CA PRO A 822 36.36 -17.89 21.08
C PRO A 822 36.13 -16.36 20.94
N PRO A 823 35.24 -15.77 21.76
CA PRO A 823 34.87 -14.36 21.67
C PRO A 823 36.03 -13.36 21.62
N LYS A 824 37.15 -13.69 22.35
CA LYS A 824 38.38 -12.88 22.31
C LYS A 824 39.04 -12.82 20.91
N LYS A 825 39.01 -13.95 20.18
CA LYS A 825 39.56 -13.98 18.81
C LYS A 825 38.65 -13.30 17.79
N VAL A 826 37.33 -13.35 18.00
CA VAL A 826 36.34 -12.59 17.20
C VAL A 826 36.57 -11.09 17.41
N ALA A 827 36.69 -10.62 18.66
CA ALA A 827 37.00 -9.23 18.97
C ALA A 827 38.31 -8.73 18.35
N GLN A 828 39.36 -9.56 18.28
CA GLN A 828 40.61 -9.21 17.59
C GLN A 828 40.48 -9.10 16.07
N CYS A 829 39.41 -9.67 15.46
CA CYS A 829 39.13 -9.50 14.04
C CYS A 829 38.35 -8.20 13.72
N PHE A 830 37.75 -7.56 14.76
CA PHE A 830 37.08 -6.28 14.64
C PHE A 830 37.99 -5.08 14.96
N ALA A 831 39.11 -5.31 15.64
CA ALA A 831 40.17 -4.32 15.87
C ALA A 831 41.16 -4.28 14.68
#